data_eadb29269f2765abd2ed418ae5963f8b
#
_entry.id   eadb29269f2765abd2ed418ae5963f8b
#
_cell.length_a   1.000
_cell.length_b   1.000
_cell.length_c   1.000
_cell.angle_alpha   90.00
_cell.angle_beta   90.00
_cell.angle_gamma   90.00
#
_symmetry.space_group_name_H-M   'P 1'
#
loop_
_entity.id
_entity.type
_entity.pdbx_description
1 polymer ?
#
loop_
_entity_poly.entity_id
_entity_poly.type
_entity_poly.pdbx_seq_one_letter_code
_entity_poly.pdbx_strand_id
1 'polypeptide(L)'
;PLEGVVSCRIVENSDRSQSLAINYAGPIRSAGGTGQALSVLIGDILRREFNLVPPQITFEEAERYKEEVSKYSRGLQYRPSNPQLEIIAYNCPVYIDGEGVGGEVSGQRDLPRVQTNKVREGMLLVMCEGLVLKAPKILKYTESLGFEEWNWLKEFTSKKEGDVDNSIKPSEKYISDILAGRPIFGQPMEKGGFRLRYGRSRLAGLATTAIHPATMQALGGFLIIGTQMKYERPGKATVVTPCDTIEGPYVEFLDGSAKRVYDRTDIVDVAPTDIDWNIKKIWDLGELLVPVGEFLENNHPLAPSPYVHEWHEQVLSEKELSYPNNFLEALEQCNSNGVPMAPEYIAHFGDVSADELYDLMQNCTISVCNSKATVAPSCRDIAKQLCIDIDAEGVIYGDKSNVVLNNLLKMKDMLKINLGIYDSGLEFIQDMSDYEIKNPVSIRIGGRMGKPEGSKLREMKPAIHCNYPVGFNVGTSRLMRSAADNNDPTEIGIRMCDECETETIWCVCCGKETRFVGVKQEKLNTAILYDEFLERAGIADGKIKGVKGITSKEKTPEHPMKGITRFKHGISTFRDGTIRFDMVDITMTHFRPREIGMSVEQAQELGYEATTIDDICELRPQDVVLPLNCSEKILATANYMDDLLENLYGMDAHYKCETINDLIGHYIMGIAPHTSGAILSRVIGFANIKGHYGHPFFHAAKRRNCDGDIDAILLLLDGLINFSKRFLPGHRGGLMDAPLILTTKIVPSEIDKEALNVEIVDHYPIDFYELTHSEIPPDAKEALNHGITTVETVLGTDLQYEGQLFTHDTTDCSAGPPNNPYNTLDSMREKTMAQFALGDCLESVDNKDQCSRLIQRHLIRDMRGNLRAFGQQKVRCPKCGSSYRRPPLSGRCMLILESKENPFSGEMEDILCDGRLILTVTHGSVSKYDGLMEELVNKFGADEYTEGLYGQVSKWVRETFEDKTIKSQSRLIDN
;
A
#
# COMPACT_ATOMS: atom_id res chain seq x y z
N PRO A 1 0.50 7.10 19.80
CA PRO A 1 0.85 6.35 21.03
C PRO A 1 -0.16 6.54 22.16
N LEU A 2 -0.83 7.70 22.27
CA LEU A 2 -1.75 7.97 23.37
C LEU A 2 -2.86 6.93 23.53
N GLU A 3 -3.40 6.42 22.45
CA GLU A 3 -4.45 5.39 22.47
C GLU A 3 -3.95 4.00 22.87
N GLY A 4 -2.64 3.76 22.72
CA GLY A 4 -1.99 2.54 23.14
C GLY A 4 -1.57 2.53 24.60
N VAL A 5 -1.44 3.68 25.25
CA VAL A 5 -1.16 3.79 26.69
C VAL A 5 -2.46 3.86 27.44
N VAL A 6 -2.77 2.80 28.23
CA VAL A 6 -4.00 2.71 29.02
C VAL A 6 -3.95 3.59 30.25
N SER A 7 -2.84 3.44 31.02
CA SER A 7 -2.62 4.15 32.28
C SER A 7 -1.15 4.08 32.70
N CYS A 8 -0.76 5.03 33.52
CA CYS A 8 0.48 4.98 34.28
C CYS A 8 0.12 4.85 35.75
N ARG A 9 0.82 4.01 36.50
CA ARG A 9 0.58 3.76 37.93
C ARG A 9 1.90 3.55 38.65
N ILE A 10 1.88 3.84 39.95
CA ILE A 10 3.00 3.49 40.84
C ILE A 10 2.77 2.05 41.31
N VAL A 11 3.80 1.23 41.24
CA VAL A 11 3.85 -0.15 41.73
C VAL A 11 4.90 -0.29 42.81
N GLU A 12 4.63 -1.13 43.80
CA GLU A 12 5.54 -1.42 44.87
C GLU A 12 6.43 -2.61 44.53
N ASN A 13 7.73 -2.47 44.68
CA ASN A 13 8.70 -3.54 44.56
C ASN A 13 8.69 -4.46 45.81
N SER A 14 9.39 -5.57 45.74
CA SER A 14 9.49 -6.53 46.88
C SER A 14 10.14 -5.92 48.13
N ASP A 15 10.99 -4.91 47.97
CA ASP A 15 11.63 -4.16 49.05
C ASP A 15 10.82 -2.95 49.52
N ARG A 16 9.56 -2.79 49.06
CA ARG A 16 8.64 -1.67 49.31
C ARG A 16 9.05 -0.33 48.63
N SER A 17 10.11 -0.34 47.85
CA SER A 17 10.41 0.83 47.00
C SER A 17 9.34 0.98 45.90
N GLN A 18 9.20 2.20 45.37
CA GLN A 18 8.18 2.54 44.38
C GLN A 18 8.78 2.65 42.98
N SER A 19 8.13 2.05 42.01
CA SER A 19 8.49 2.08 40.60
C SER A 19 7.33 2.53 39.72
N LEU A 20 7.63 3.05 38.52
CA LEU A 20 6.62 3.43 37.55
C LEU A 20 6.22 2.24 36.69
N ALA A 21 4.92 2.00 36.55
CA ALA A 21 4.36 1.03 35.61
C ALA A 21 3.57 1.73 34.51
N ILE A 22 3.76 1.27 33.27
CA ILE A 22 2.99 1.71 32.10
C ILE A 22 2.18 0.53 31.61
N ASN A 23 0.88 0.71 31.51
CA ASN A 23 -0.06 -0.30 31.06
C ASN A 23 -0.45 -0.04 29.59
N TYR A 24 -0.24 -1.03 28.70
CA TYR A 24 -0.44 -0.94 27.27
C TYR A 24 -1.63 -1.76 26.77
N ALA A 25 -2.37 -1.20 25.80
CA ALA A 25 -3.40 -1.91 25.03
C ALA A 25 -2.92 -2.30 23.64
N GLY A 26 -3.64 -3.22 22.99
CA GLY A 26 -3.36 -3.67 21.63
C GLY A 26 -3.19 -2.55 20.58
N PRO A 27 -3.94 -1.45 20.65
CA PRO A 27 -3.75 -0.28 19.77
C PRO A 27 -2.35 0.34 19.74
N ILE A 28 -1.46 0.02 20.69
CA ILE A 28 -0.06 0.50 20.68
C ILE A 28 0.68 0.07 19.40
N ARG A 29 0.20 -0.98 18.72
CA ARG A 29 0.76 -1.42 17.42
C ARG A 29 0.74 -0.31 16.37
N SER A 30 -0.30 0.52 16.34
CA SER A 30 -0.44 1.62 15.39
C SER A 30 0.55 2.77 15.61
N ALA A 31 1.17 2.83 16.78
CA ALA A 31 2.22 3.80 17.06
C ALA A 31 3.56 3.51 16.35
N GLY A 32 3.69 2.33 15.76
CA GLY A 32 4.95 1.82 15.20
C GLY A 32 5.99 1.50 16.27
N GLY A 33 7.01 0.72 15.92
CA GLY A 33 8.02 0.27 16.88
C GLY A 33 8.77 1.40 17.59
N THR A 34 9.06 2.51 16.88
CA THR A 34 9.73 3.67 17.48
C THR A 34 8.86 4.35 18.54
N GLY A 35 7.57 4.58 18.26
CA GLY A 35 6.65 5.18 19.22
C GLY A 35 6.43 4.29 20.45
N GLN A 36 6.40 2.97 20.27
CA GLN A 36 6.37 2.00 21.36
C GLN A 36 7.59 2.13 22.28
N ALA A 37 8.79 2.12 21.72
CA ALA A 37 10.03 2.22 22.49
C ALA A 37 10.21 3.59 23.14
N LEU A 38 9.86 4.68 22.44
CA LEU A 38 9.90 6.04 23.00
C LEU A 38 8.95 6.21 24.20
N SER A 39 7.80 5.53 24.23
CA SER A 39 6.89 5.58 25.37
C SER A 39 7.54 5.04 26.65
N VAL A 40 8.40 4.02 26.52
CA VAL A 40 9.19 3.47 27.63
C VAL A 40 10.29 4.44 28.07
N LEU A 41 11.00 5.07 27.12
CA LEU A 41 12.02 6.08 27.39
C LEU A 41 11.43 7.32 28.10
N ILE A 42 10.28 7.81 27.62
CA ILE A 42 9.56 8.90 28.28
C ILE A 42 9.14 8.49 29.69
N GLY A 43 8.69 7.25 29.86
CA GLY A 43 8.39 6.69 31.19
C GLY A 43 9.60 6.70 32.11
N ASP A 44 10.80 6.37 31.61
CA ASP A 44 12.03 6.43 32.40
C ASP A 44 12.41 7.87 32.79
N ILE A 45 12.23 8.84 31.88
CA ILE A 45 12.43 10.27 32.20
C ILE A 45 11.49 10.67 33.34
N LEU A 46 10.21 10.35 33.25
CA LEU A 46 9.23 10.64 34.30
C LEU A 46 9.57 9.92 35.60
N ARG A 47 9.97 8.64 35.54
CA ARG A 47 10.43 7.88 36.72
C ARG A 47 11.55 8.62 37.46
N ARG A 48 12.52 9.15 36.73
CA ARG A 48 13.67 9.89 37.29
C ARG A 48 13.22 11.22 37.92
N GLU A 49 12.38 11.98 37.26
CA GLU A 49 11.83 13.23 37.77
C GLU A 49 11.04 13.06 39.07
N PHE A 50 10.30 11.96 39.20
CA PHE A 50 9.59 11.60 40.40
C PHE A 50 10.41 10.85 41.45
N ASN A 51 11.71 10.69 41.25
CA ASN A 51 12.63 9.94 42.14
C ASN A 51 12.16 8.50 42.45
N LEU A 52 11.53 7.83 41.48
CA LEU A 52 11.12 6.44 41.57
C LEU A 52 12.30 5.52 41.18
N VAL A 53 12.39 4.33 41.77
CA VAL A 53 13.44 3.36 41.44
C VAL A 53 13.03 2.47 40.25
N PRO A 54 13.96 1.81 39.54
CA PRO A 54 13.62 0.81 38.55
C PRO A 54 12.82 -0.37 39.14
N PRO A 55 12.00 -1.06 38.34
CA PRO A 55 11.23 -2.19 38.81
C PRO A 55 12.14 -3.39 39.11
N GLN A 56 11.90 -4.06 40.22
CA GLN A 56 12.53 -5.32 40.58
C GLN A 56 11.64 -6.46 40.06
N ILE A 57 11.98 -7.03 38.91
CA ILE A 57 11.23 -8.14 38.32
C ILE A 57 11.58 -9.45 39.04
N THR A 58 10.55 -10.18 39.44
CA THR A 58 10.76 -11.52 40.06
C THR A 58 10.97 -12.59 38.99
N PHE A 59 11.50 -13.73 39.38
CA PHE A 59 11.67 -14.86 38.47
C PHE A 59 10.34 -15.33 37.87
N GLU A 60 9.27 -15.36 38.65
CA GLU A 60 7.94 -15.75 38.23
C GLU A 60 7.39 -14.78 37.18
N GLU A 61 7.65 -13.49 37.32
CA GLU A 61 7.25 -12.48 36.33
C GLU A 61 8.03 -12.62 35.02
N ALA A 62 9.33 -12.92 35.08
CA ALA A 62 10.14 -13.16 33.90
C ALA A 62 9.68 -14.44 33.14
N GLU A 63 9.40 -15.53 33.87
CA GLU A 63 8.82 -16.75 33.31
C GLU A 63 7.43 -16.51 32.71
N ARG A 64 6.63 -15.63 33.32
CA ARG A 64 5.34 -15.20 32.79
C ARG A 64 5.47 -14.48 31.43
N TYR A 65 6.46 -13.60 31.24
CA TYR A 65 6.73 -12.95 29.96
C TYR A 65 7.08 -13.98 28.88
N LYS A 66 7.92 -14.97 29.17
CA LYS A 66 8.27 -16.05 28.24
C LYS A 66 7.05 -16.86 27.79
N GLU A 67 6.17 -17.23 28.73
CA GLU A 67 4.93 -17.93 28.41
C GLU A 67 4.01 -17.11 27.51
N GLU A 68 3.82 -15.82 27.83
CA GLU A 68 2.98 -14.92 27.05
C GLU A 68 3.51 -14.74 25.62
N VAL A 69 4.82 -14.54 25.44
CA VAL A 69 5.46 -14.46 24.11
C VAL A 69 5.25 -15.76 23.34
N SER A 70 5.38 -16.91 23.99
CA SER A 70 5.13 -18.21 23.33
C SER A 70 3.69 -18.36 22.86
N LYS A 71 2.72 -17.94 23.66
CA LYS A 71 1.28 -18.00 23.33
C LYS A 71 0.88 -16.99 22.25
N TYR A 72 1.50 -15.82 22.23
CA TYR A 72 1.20 -14.74 21.27
C TYR A 72 2.12 -14.72 20.05
N SER A 73 2.99 -15.69 19.90
CA SER A 73 4.06 -15.74 18.87
C SER A 73 3.61 -15.43 17.44
N ARG A 74 2.37 -15.75 17.06
CA ARG A 74 1.81 -15.46 15.72
C ARG A 74 1.42 -14.01 15.52
N GLY A 75 1.21 -13.26 16.59
CA GLY A 75 0.88 -11.85 16.57
C GLY A 75 2.12 -10.94 16.51
N LEU A 76 3.32 -11.47 16.74
CA LEU A 76 4.57 -10.73 16.79
C LEU A 76 5.35 -10.80 15.47
N GLN A 77 5.87 -9.68 15.01
CA GLN A 77 6.80 -9.60 13.87
C GLN A 77 8.19 -10.15 14.23
N TYR A 78 8.61 -9.94 15.48
CA TYR A 78 9.86 -10.46 16.03
C TYR A 78 9.61 -11.18 17.34
N ARG A 79 10.24 -12.34 17.48
CA ARG A 79 10.17 -13.14 18.69
C ARG A 79 11.56 -13.25 19.31
N PRO A 80 11.84 -12.52 20.40
CA PRO A 80 13.09 -12.66 21.14
C PRO A 80 13.28 -14.07 21.68
N SER A 81 14.52 -14.52 21.79
CA SER A 81 14.87 -15.76 22.49
C SER A 81 14.64 -15.60 24.01
N ASN A 82 14.54 -16.73 24.73
CA ASN A 82 14.35 -16.68 26.18
C ASN A 82 15.44 -15.89 26.93
N PRO A 83 16.73 -15.99 26.59
CA PRO A 83 17.76 -15.13 27.17
C PRO A 83 17.56 -13.65 26.88
N GLN A 84 17.14 -13.31 25.65
CA GLN A 84 16.83 -11.93 25.29
C GLN A 84 15.64 -11.37 26.07
N LEU A 85 14.61 -12.19 26.32
CA LEU A 85 13.46 -11.81 27.15
C LEU A 85 13.85 -11.56 28.60
N GLU A 86 14.79 -12.32 29.14
CA GLU A 86 15.36 -12.08 30.48
C GLU A 86 16.12 -10.74 30.54
N ILE A 87 16.94 -10.45 29.54
CA ILE A 87 17.66 -9.18 29.47
C ILE A 87 16.66 -8.02 29.48
N ILE A 88 15.60 -8.08 28.68
CA ILE A 88 14.55 -7.04 28.66
C ILE A 88 13.86 -6.94 30.02
N ALA A 89 13.44 -8.07 30.59
CA ALA A 89 12.70 -8.10 31.82
C ALA A 89 13.48 -7.46 32.99
N TYR A 90 14.74 -7.84 33.16
CA TYR A 90 15.52 -7.39 34.30
C TYR A 90 16.17 -6.02 34.15
N ASN A 91 16.32 -5.51 32.93
CA ASN A 91 16.98 -4.22 32.67
C ASN A 91 16.06 -3.07 32.28
N CYS A 92 14.76 -3.35 31.95
CA CYS A 92 13.85 -2.30 31.60
C CYS A 92 13.60 -1.34 32.77
N PRO A 93 13.82 -0.02 32.60
CA PRO A 93 13.78 0.93 33.73
C PRO A 93 12.36 1.26 34.22
N VAL A 94 11.32 0.82 33.52
CA VAL A 94 9.91 0.94 33.91
C VAL A 94 9.23 -0.42 33.86
N TYR A 95 8.22 -0.63 34.69
CA TYR A 95 7.42 -1.85 34.67
C TYR A 95 6.46 -1.80 33.48
N ILE A 96 6.65 -2.71 32.52
CA ILE A 96 5.78 -2.81 31.34
C ILE A 96 4.66 -3.78 31.66
N ASP A 97 3.41 -3.31 31.58
CA ASP A 97 2.19 -4.09 31.80
C ASP A 97 1.24 -3.94 30.62
N GLY A 98 0.11 -4.65 30.60
CA GLY A 98 -0.83 -4.57 29.47
C GLY A 98 -2.22 -5.10 29.78
N GLU A 99 -3.19 -4.65 28.98
CA GLU A 99 -4.54 -5.21 29.04
C GLU A 99 -4.55 -6.68 28.60
N GLY A 100 -5.30 -7.51 29.31
CA GLY A 100 -5.45 -8.93 28.99
C GLY A 100 -6.38 -9.17 27.81
N VAL A 101 -5.83 -9.73 26.72
CA VAL A 101 -6.56 -10.07 25.49
C VAL A 101 -6.28 -11.54 25.15
N GLY A 102 -7.28 -12.24 24.64
CA GLY A 102 -7.11 -13.61 24.17
C GLY A 102 -7.10 -14.69 25.27
N GLY A 103 -6.24 -15.70 25.08
CA GLY A 103 -6.20 -16.88 25.94
C GLY A 103 -5.55 -16.64 27.29
N GLU A 104 -5.90 -17.44 28.29
CA GLU A 104 -5.25 -17.44 29.61
C GLU A 104 -3.90 -18.18 29.57
N VAL A 105 -2.99 -17.73 30.42
CA VAL A 105 -1.73 -18.45 30.68
C VAL A 105 -1.99 -19.70 31.52
N SER A 106 -1.09 -20.65 31.41
CA SER A 106 -1.20 -21.95 32.10
C SER A 106 -0.34 -21.98 33.38
N GLY A 107 0.86 -21.40 33.29
CA GLY A 107 1.79 -21.22 34.42
C GLY A 107 1.71 -19.81 35.00
N GLN A 108 2.45 -19.56 36.06
CA GLN A 108 2.66 -18.25 36.69
C GLN A 108 1.40 -17.36 36.75
N ARG A 109 0.32 -17.92 37.33
CA ARG A 109 -0.97 -17.24 37.48
C ARG A 109 -1.01 -16.46 38.79
N ASP A 110 -1.94 -15.49 38.84
CA ASP A 110 -2.28 -14.76 40.07
C ASP A 110 -1.08 -14.04 40.72
N LEU A 111 -0.15 -13.55 39.91
CA LEU A 111 1.01 -12.80 40.37
C LEU A 111 0.59 -11.43 40.94
N PRO A 112 1.16 -11.00 42.11
CA PRO A 112 0.67 -9.83 42.86
C PRO A 112 0.62 -8.52 42.05
N ARG A 113 1.58 -8.31 41.15
CA ARG A 113 1.67 -7.08 40.34
C ARG A 113 1.01 -7.20 38.98
N VAL A 114 0.67 -8.41 38.52
CA VAL A 114 0.05 -8.66 37.21
C VAL A 114 -1.46 -8.72 37.37
N GLN A 115 -2.16 -7.78 36.77
CA GLN A 115 -3.60 -7.58 36.96
C GLN A 115 -4.50 -8.59 36.23
N THR A 116 -3.94 -9.45 35.38
CA THR A 116 -4.70 -10.39 34.56
C THR A 116 -3.96 -11.70 34.33
N ASN A 117 -4.71 -12.79 34.24
CA ASN A 117 -4.19 -14.09 33.81
C ASN A 117 -4.25 -14.29 32.27
N LYS A 118 -4.77 -13.33 31.55
CA LYS A 118 -4.78 -13.35 30.09
C LYS A 118 -3.46 -12.82 29.51
N VAL A 119 -3.18 -13.19 28.26
CA VAL A 119 -2.04 -12.66 27.51
C VAL A 119 -2.16 -11.17 27.32
N ARG A 120 -1.12 -10.39 27.59
CA ARG A 120 -1.06 -8.93 27.54
C ARG A 120 -0.46 -8.46 26.22
N GLU A 121 -1.28 -8.42 25.17
CA GLU A 121 -0.84 -8.13 23.79
C GLU A 121 -0.02 -6.83 23.66
N GLY A 122 -0.53 -5.71 24.20
CA GLY A 122 0.14 -4.40 24.10
C GLY A 122 1.53 -4.39 24.72
N MET A 123 1.68 -5.03 25.89
CA MET A 123 2.98 -5.20 26.55
C MET A 123 3.96 -5.96 25.65
N LEU A 124 3.53 -7.09 25.06
CA LEU A 124 4.38 -7.91 24.21
C LEU A 124 4.87 -7.17 22.96
N LEU A 125 4.00 -6.35 22.36
CA LEU A 125 4.37 -5.51 21.22
C LEU A 125 5.47 -4.50 21.59
N VAL A 126 5.36 -3.85 22.75
CA VAL A 126 6.36 -2.90 23.23
C VAL A 126 7.71 -3.60 23.51
N MET A 127 7.67 -4.75 24.17
CA MET A 127 8.90 -5.51 24.50
C MET A 127 9.59 -6.06 23.25
N CYS A 128 8.85 -6.75 22.38
CA CYS A 128 9.42 -7.51 21.28
C CYS A 128 9.68 -6.69 20.02
N GLU A 129 8.74 -5.79 19.65
CA GLU A 129 8.82 -5.00 18.43
C GLU A 129 9.33 -3.57 18.70
N GLY A 130 8.95 -2.98 19.82
CA GLY A 130 9.43 -1.66 20.24
C GLY A 130 10.91 -1.68 20.65
N LEU A 131 11.22 -2.25 21.80
CA LEU A 131 12.55 -2.17 22.39
C LEU A 131 13.60 -2.92 21.57
N VAL A 132 13.31 -4.12 21.07
CA VAL A 132 14.31 -4.94 20.36
C VAL A 132 14.55 -4.44 18.93
N LEU A 133 13.49 -4.32 18.10
CA LEU A 133 13.70 -3.93 16.71
C LEU A 133 14.15 -2.47 16.53
N LYS A 134 13.91 -1.61 17.53
CA LYS A 134 14.29 -0.20 17.48
C LYS A 134 15.44 0.15 18.44
N ALA A 135 16.11 -0.86 18.99
CA ALA A 135 17.26 -0.68 19.88
C ALA A 135 18.32 0.31 19.33
N PRO A 136 18.78 0.22 18.05
CA PRO A 136 19.78 1.16 17.54
C PRO A 136 19.28 2.62 17.54
N LYS A 137 17.98 2.82 17.29
CA LYS A 137 17.39 4.17 17.26
C LYS A 137 17.23 4.74 18.67
N ILE A 138 16.81 3.91 19.63
CA ILE A 138 16.65 4.33 21.02
C ILE A 138 18.00 4.63 21.66
N LEU A 139 19.04 3.85 21.38
CA LEU A 139 20.39 4.12 21.87
C LEU A 139 20.88 5.51 21.49
N LYS A 140 20.63 6.00 20.27
CA LYS A 140 20.98 7.36 19.86
C LYS A 140 20.34 8.42 20.77
N TYR A 141 19.07 8.22 21.16
CA TYR A 141 18.39 9.13 22.08
C TYR A 141 18.94 9.03 23.50
N THR A 142 19.17 7.81 24.01
CA THR A 142 19.68 7.61 25.37
C THR A 142 21.12 8.11 25.52
N GLU A 143 21.96 7.95 24.52
CA GLU A 143 23.32 8.51 24.47
C GLU A 143 23.29 10.04 24.47
N SER A 144 22.40 10.67 23.70
CA SER A 144 22.23 12.13 23.69
C SER A 144 21.71 12.68 25.02
N LEU A 145 20.99 11.89 25.80
CA LEU A 145 20.46 12.21 27.13
C LEU A 145 21.42 11.82 28.26
N GLY A 146 22.52 11.14 27.97
CA GLY A 146 23.46 10.65 28.97
C GLY A 146 22.94 9.52 29.84
N PHE A 147 22.02 8.67 29.32
CA PHE A 147 21.40 7.57 30.06
C PHE A 147 22.16 6.26 29.87
N GLU A 148 23.26 6.09 30.56
CA GLU A 148 24.12 4.90 30.44
C GLU A 148 23.40 3.59 30.84
N GLU A 149 22.39 3.64 31.71
CA GLU A 149 21.67 2.45 32.14
C GLU A 149 20.89 1.77 30.98
N TRP A 150 20.74 2.43 29.84
CA TRP A 150 20.14 1.87 28.64
C TRP A 150 21.12 1.08 27.75
N ASN A 151 22.40 0.99 28.13
CA ASN A 151 23.41 0.27 27.34
C ASN A 151 23.13 -1.22 27.12
N TRP A 152 22.25 -1.83 27.92
CA TRP A 152 21.77 -3.20 27.68
C TRP A 152 21.10 -3.39 26.31
N LEU A 153 20.59 -2.34 25.68
CA LEU A 153 20.07 -2.42 24.32
C LEU A 153 21.16 -2.71 23.28
N LYS A 154 22.44 -2.53 23.59
CA LYS A 154 23.57 -2.88 22.69
C LYS A 154 23.59 -4.38 22.36
N GLU A 155 23.10 -5.22 23.25
CA GLU A 155 22.95 -6.67 23.04
C GLU A 155 22.03 -6.99 21.82
N PHE A 156 21.14 -6.07 21.46
CA PHE A 156 20.22 -6.21 20.31
C PHE A 156 20.72 -5.47 19.07
N THR A 157 21.83 -4.76 19.15
CA THR A 157 22.38 -3.97 18.02
C THR A 157 23.54 -4.66 17.34
N SER A 158 24.12 -5.70 17.93
CA SER A 158 25.24 -6.43 17.35
C SER A 158 24.79 -7.14 16.06
N LYS A 159 24.81 -6.42 14.94
CA LYS A 159 25.26 -7.01 13.69
C LYS A 159 26.66 -7.51 14.01
N LYS A 160 26.93 -8.80 13.73
CA LYS A 160 28.30 -9.28 13.64
C LYS A 160 29.07 -8.23 12.83
N GLU A 161 30.12 -7.66 13.43
CA GLU A 161 31.19 -6.97 12.70
C GLU A 161 31.86 -8.02 11.81
N GLY A 162 31.25 -8.33 10.71
CA GLY A 162 31.79 -9.02 9.60
C GLY A 162 31.52 -8.12 8.43
N ASP A 163 32.56 -7.86 7.66
CA ASP A 163 32.63 -7.05 6.47
C ASP A 163 31.24 -6.64 5.94
N VAL A 164 30.93 -5.36 5.99
CA VAL A 164 29.80 -4.81 5.25
C VAL A 164 30.20 -4.96 3.79
N ASP A 165 29.85 -6.11 3.21
CA ASP A 165 29.97 -6.32 1.79
C ASP A 165 28.98 -5.36 1.11
N ASN A 166 29.46 -4.21 0.74
CA ASN A 166 28.70 -3.20 0.01
C ASN A 166 28.48 -3.61 -1.46
N SER A 167 28.92 -4.80 -1.88
CA SER A 167 28.69 -5.26 -3.24
C SER A 167 27.20 -5.38 -3.57
N ILE A 168 26.83 -4.96 -4.75
CA ILE A 168 25.47 -5.03 -5.26
C ILE A 168 25.22 -6.46 -5.73
N LYS A 169 24.49 -7.26 -4.90
CA LYS A 169 24.14 -8.66 -5.19
C LYS A 169 22.64 -8.82 -5.45
N PRO A 170 22.21 -9.79 -6.25
CA PRO A 170 20.79 -10.12 -6.44
C PRO A 170 20.08 -10.36 -5.11
N SER A 171 18.88 -9.83 -4.95
CA SER A 171 18.09 -9.94 -3.72
C SER A 171 16.65 -10.41 -3.99
N GLU A 172 16.29 -11.59 -3.50
CA GLU A 172 14.95 -12.18 -3.64
C GLU A 172 13.92 -11.68 -2.63
N LYS A 173 14.27 -10.73 -1.77
CA LYS A 173 13.40 -10.30 -0.65
C LYS A 173 12.03 -9.82 -1.13
N TYR A 174 11.95 -9.10 -2.24
CA TYR A 174 10.70 -8.54 -2.78
C TYR A 174 9.73 -9.60 -3.32
N ILE A 175 10.23 -10.78 -3.78
CA ILE A 175 9.42 -11.89 -4.30
C ILE A 175 9.08 -12.94 -3.25
N SER A 176 9.53 -12.78 -1.99
CA SER A 176 9.23 -13.72 -0.90
C SER A 176 7.73 -13.83 -0.55
N ASP A 177 6.93 -12.80 -0.82
CA ASP A 177 5.50 -12.69 -0.50
C ASP A 177 4.62 -12.65 -1.75
N ILE A 178 4.92 -13.46 -2.76
CA ILE A 178 4.12 -13.53 -3.99
C ILE A 178 2.67 -13.93 -3.69
N LEU A 179 1.73 -13.33 -4.42
CA LEU A 179 0.29 -13.56 -4.30
C LEU A 179 -0.34 -13.89 -5.65
N ALA A 180 -1.37 -14.73 -5.64
CA ALA A 180 -2.15 -15.05 -6.84
C ALA A 180 -2.79 -13.81 -7.45
N GLY A 181 -2.69 -13.66 -8.75
CA GLY A 181 -3.17 -12.51 -9.52
C GLY A 181 -2.26 -11.29 -9.48
N ARG A 182 -1.07 -11.36 -8.86
CA ARG A 182 -0.09 -10.28 -8.78
C ARG A 182 1.23 -10.71 -9.40
N PRO A 183 1.49 -10.36 -10.67
CA PRO A 183 2.64 -10.86 -11.42
C PRO A 183 3.99 -10.39 -10.88
N ILE A 184 5.01 -11.19 -11.15
CA ILE A 184 6.41 -10.80 -11.15
C ILE A 184 6.69 -10.16 -12.51
N PHE A 185 7.44 -9.06 -12.54
CA PHE A 185 7.85 -8.37 -13.75
C PHE A 185 9.32 -8.63 -14.11
N GLY A 186 10.12 -9.03 -13.14
CA GLY A 186 11.50 -9.41 -13.34
C GLY A 186 12.05 -10.10 -12.09
N GLN A 187 12.85 -11.13 -12.30
CA GLN A 187 13.65 -11.77 -11.26
C GLN A 187 14.87 -10.90 -10.90
N PRO A 188 15.57 -11.17 -9.77
CA PRO A 188 16.65 -10.32 -9.31
C PRO A 188 17.77 -10.15 -10.33
N MET A 189 18.02 -8.90 -10.73
CA MET A 189 19.06 -8.52 -11.71
C MET A 189 18.99 -9.28 -13.05
N GLU A 190 17.83 -9.85 -13.39
CA GLU A 190 17.68 -10.67 -14.60
C GLU A 190 17.59 -9.80 -15.86
N LYS A 191 18.13 -10.32 -16.98
CA LYS A 191 18.03 -9.71 -18.31
C LYS A 191 16.56 -9.49 -18.68
N GLY A 192 16.27 -8.40 -19.38
CA GLY A 192 14.91 -8.02 -19.74
C GLY A 192 14.13 -7.30 -18.62
N GLY A 193 14.63 -7.29 -17.37
CA GLY A 193 14.05 -6.53 -16.26
C GLY A 193 14.17 -5.02 -16.43
N PHE A 194 13.58 -4.24 -15.50
CA PHE A 194 13.71 -2.79 -15.50
C PHE A 194 15.17 -2.35 -15.41
N ARG A 195 15.52 -1.28 -16.13
CA ARG A 195 16.85 -0.65 -16.05
C ARG A 195 16.80 0.55 -15.12
N LEU A 196 17.79 0.65 -14.23
CA LEU A 196 17.91 1.82 -13.36
C LEU A 196 18.11 3.10 -14.20
N ARG A 197 17.32 4.14 -13.87
CA ARG A 197 17.55 5.53 -14.26
C ARG A 197 17.49 6.39 -13.01
N TYR A 198 18.50 7.17 -12.74
CA TYR A 198 18.45 8.14 -11.66
C TYR A 198 17.69 9.38 -12.08
N GLY A 199 16.85 9.91 -11.18
CA GLY A 199 16.10 11.12 -11.39
C GLY A 199 14.76 11.14 -10.66
N ARG A 200 14.15 12.32 -10.60
CA ARG A 200 12.84 12.55 -10.00
C ARG A 200 11.87 13.15 -11.02
N SER A 201 10.77 12.49 -11.26
CA SER A 201 9.63 13.06 -11.97
C SER A 201 8.91 14.08 -11.08
N ARG A 202 8.25 15.08 -11.67
CA ARG A 202 7.35 16.01 -10.97
C ARG A 202 6.20 15.32 -10.24
N LEU A 203 5.91 14.06 -10.57
CA LEU A 203 4.93 13.20 -9.91
C LEU A 203 5.56 12.25 -8.89
N ALA A 204 6.85 12.33 -8.64
CA ALA A 204 7.57 11.54 -7.66
C ALA A 204 7.96 12.39 -6.46
N GLY A 205 8.00 11.76 -5.30
CA GLY A 205 8.43 12.37 -4.04
C GLY A 205 8.67 11.30 -3.00
N LEU A 206 7.64 10.89 -2.29
CA LEU A 206 7.71 9.96 -1.17
C LEU A 206 7.35 8.55 -1.64
N ALA A 207 8.27 7.57 -1.50
CA ALA A 207 8.08 6.18 -1.91
C ALA A 207 7.44 6.04 -3.30
N THR A 208 7.97 6.76 -4.28
CA THR A 208 7.41 6.83 -5.63
C THR A 208 8.50 6.56 -6.66
N THR A 209 8.21 5.73 -7.65
CA THR A 209 9.04 5.51 -8.84
C THR A 209 8.22 5.76 -10.09
N ALA A 210 8.90 6.13 -11.18
CA ALA A 210 8.19 6.36 -12.44
C ALA A 210 8.61 5.37 -13.53
N ILE A 211 7.65 5.00 -14.38
CA ILE A 211 7.85 4.16 -15.55
C ILE A 211 7.18 4.80 -16.76
N HIS A 212 7.62 4.41 -17.94
CA HIS A 212 7.00 4.90 -19.17
C HIS A 212 5.56 4.39 -19.32
N PRO A 213 4.59 5.21 -19.78
CA PRO A 213 3.19 4.80 -19.98
C PRO A 213 3.04 3.58 -20.91
N ALA A 214 3.88 3.45 -21.93
CA ALA A 214 3.92 2.27 -22.80
C ALA A 214 4.34 1.00 -22.04
N THR A 215 5.20 1.11 -21.01
CA THR A 215 5.55 -0.03 -20.14
C THR A 215 4.34 -0.46 -19.31
N MET A 216 3.56 0.49 -18.80
CA MET A 216 2.30 0.16 -18.11
C MET A 216 1.36 -0.64 -19.01
N GLN A 217 1.25 -0.24 -20.28
CA GLN A 217 0.43 -0.90 -21.30
C GLN A 217 0.98 -2.29 -21.64
N ALA A 218 2.30 -2.41 -21.88
CA ALA A 218 2.98 -3.67 -22.21
C ALA A 218 2.88 -4.71 -21.08
N LEU A 219 2.76 -4.26 -19.84
CA LEU A 219 2.47 -5.12 -18.68
C LEU A 219 0.97 -5.46 -18.54
N GLY A 220 0.16 -5.24 -19.58
CA GLY A 220 -1.27 -5.53 -19.60
C GLY A 220 -2.04 -4.76 -18.52
N GLY A 221 -1.57 -3.58 -18.13
CA GLY A 221 -2.18 -2.76 -17.09
C GLY A 221 -2.05 -3.29 -15.65
N PHE A 222 -1.23 -4.30 -15.39
CA PHE A 222 -0.97 -4.75 -14.01
C PHE A 222 -0.21 -3.72 -13.17
N LEU A 223 0.56 -2.83 -13.80
CA LEU A 223 1.11 -1.62 -13.20
C LEU A 223 0.48 -0.40 -13.86
N ILE A 224 -0.47 0.22 -13.18
CA ILE A 224 -1.03 1.51 -13.58
C ILE A 224 -0.72 2.55 -12.49
N ILE A 225 -1.05 3.82 -12.76
CA ILE A 225 -0.83 4.91 -11.81
C ILE A 225 -1.50 4.60 -10.46
N GLY A 226 -0.72 4.65 -9.39
CA GLY A 226 -1.20 4.34 -8.04
C GLY A 226 -1.06 2.86 -7.64
N THR A 227 -0.65 1.96 -8.55
CA THR A 227 -0.36 0.57 -8.20
C THR A 227 0.95 0.49 -7.41
N GLN A 228 0.94 -0.28 -6.31
CA GLN A 228 2.15 -0.57 -5.57
C GLN A 228 3.04 -1.52 -6.37
N MET A 229 4.30 -1.16 -6.57
CA MET A 229 5.36 -2.05 -7.00
C MET A 229 6.29 -2.35 -5.83
N LYS A 230 6.62 -3.61 -5.63
CA LYS A 230 7.73 -4.03 -4.79
C LYS A 230 8.90 -4.34 -5.68
N TYR A 231 10.05 -3.78 -5.40
CA TYR A 231 11.22 -3.89 -6.26
C TYR A 231 12.48 -4.25 -5.47
N GLU A 232 13.45 -4.77 -6.17
CA GLU A 232 14.68 -5.28 -5.61
C GLU A 232 15.49 -4.18 -4.94
N ARG A 233 15.66 -3.04 -5.61
CA ARG A 233 16.50 -1.90 -5.21
C ARG A 233 15.80 -0.58 -5.46
N PRO A 234 15.94 0.35 -4.52
CA PRO A 234 16.57 0.29 -3.20
C PRO A 234 15.82 -0.51 -2.12
N GLY A 235 14.74 -1.26 -2.48
CA GLY A 235 14.36 -2.42 -1.68
C GLY A 235 13.12 -2.32 -0.81
N LYS A 236 12.25 -1.30 -0.95
CA LYS A 236 10.92 -1.28 -0.32
C LYS A 236 9.81 -1.49 -1.35
N ALA A 237 8.68 -0.89 -1.09
CA ALA A 237 7.56 -0.78 -2.02
C ALA A 237 7.39 0.70 -2.37
N THR A 238 7.01 0.96 -3.62
CA THR A 238 6.71 2.31 -4.12
C THR A 238 5.40 2.30 -4.88
N VAL A 239 4.78 3.45 -5.03
CA VAL A 239 3.68 3.67 -5.97
C VAL A 239 4.27 4.07 -7.32
N VAL A 240 3.68 3.54 -8.38
CA VAL A 240 4.10 3.84 -9.75
C VAL A 240 3.39 5.09 -10.27
N THR A 241 4.16 5.97 -10.90
CA THR A 241 3.70 7.17 -11.60
C THR A 241 4.20 7.17 -13.06
N PRO A 242 3.59 7.93 -13.97
CA PRO A 242 4.02 7.99 -15.35
C PRO A 242 5.21 8.95 -15.52
N CYS A 243 6.11 8.60 -16.46
CA CYS A 243 7.13 9.49 -17.00
C CYS A 243 7.41 9.09 -18.45
N ASP A 244 7.10 9.94 -19.40
CA ASP A 244 7.26 9.67 -20.84
C ASP A 244 8.55 10.24 -21.45
N THR A 245 9.40 10.83 -20.63
CA THR A 245 10.74 11.32 -21.02
C THR A 245 11.86 10.30 -20.83
N ILE A 246 11.53 9.09 -20.35
CA ILE A 246 12.45 7.95 -20.19
C ILE A 246 12.18 6.88 -21.24
N GLU A 247 13.09 5.91 -21.41
CA GLU A 247 12.90 4.84 -22.40
C GLU A 247 11.76 3.88 -22.01
N GLY A 248 10.83 3.67 -22.94
CA GLY A 248 9.76 2.67 -22.85
C GLY A 248 10.24 1.23 -23.05
N PRO A 249 9.32 0.24 -23.12
CA PRO A 249 9.64 -1.17 -23.25
C PRO A 249 10.14 -1.49 -24.68
N TYR A 250 10.98 -2.52 -24.82
CA TYR A 250 11.30 -3.09 -26.13
C TYR A 250 10.51 -4.38 -26.32
N VAL A 251 9.65 -4.38 -27.34
CA VAL A 251 8.57 -5.37 -27.51
C VAL A 251 8.67 -6.04 -28.87
N GLU A 252 8.56 -7.37 -28.89
CA GLU A 252 8.33 -8.19 -30.07
C GLU A 252 6.82 -8.40 -30.26
N PHE A 253 6.31 -8.04 -31.42
CA PHE A 253 4.93 -8.20 -31.79
C PHE A 253 4.66 -9.58 -32.44
N LEU A 254 3.39 -9.94 -32.59
CA LEU A 254 2.98 -11.21 -33.20
C LEU A 254 3.38 -11.36 -34.66
N ASP A 255 3.61 -10.25 -35.39
CA ASP A 255 4.11 -10.25 -36.77
C ASP A 255 5.62 -10.54 -36.90
N GLY A 256 6.31 -10.61 -35.74
CA GLY A 256 7.75 -10.89 -35.66
C GLY A 256 8.63 -9.63 -35.69
N SER A 257 8.06 -8.44 -35.87
CA SER A 257 8.78 -7.19 -35.70
C SER A 257 9.06 -6.94 -34.22
N ALA A 258 10.14 -6.23 -33.91
CA ALA A 258 10.45 -5.82 -32.55
C ALA A 258 11.03 -4.39 -32.55
N LYS A 259 10.54 -3.57 -31.63
CA LYS A 259 10.93 -2.16 -31.51
C LYS A 259 10.80 -1.63 -30.10
N ARG A 260 11.50 -0.53 -29.83
CA ARG A 260 11.26 0.30 -28.63
C ARG A 260 9.92 1.03 -28.80
N VAL A 261 9.05 0.93 -27.78
CA VAL A 261 7.71 1.51 -27.83
C VAL A 261 7.66 2.76 -26.95
N TYR A 262 7.34 3.89 -27.55
CA TYR A 262 7.09 5.17 -26.87
C TYR A 262 5.61 5.55 -26.92
N ASP A 263 4.90 5.22 -28.00
CA ASP A 263 3.46 5.44 -28.09
C ASP A 263 2.72 4.19 -27.57
N ARG A 264 2.03 4.33 -26.43
CA ARG A 264 1.26 3.23 -25.84
C ARG A 264 0.16 2.70 -26.77
N THR A 265 -0.28 3.48 -27.77
CA THR A 265 -1.31 3.06 -28.73
C THR A 265 -0.83 1.96 -29.69
N ASP A 266 0.46 1.73 -29.81
CA ASP A 266 1.02 0.59 -30.53
C ASP A 266 0.66 -0.78 -29.86
N ILE A 267 0.28 -0.75 -28.59
CA ILE A 267 -0.07 -1.93 -27.80
C ILE A 267 -1.56 -1.92 -27.49
N VAL A 268 -2.25 -3.01 -27.77
CA VAL A 268 -3.69 -3.14 -27.53
C VAL A 268 -3.99 -3.15 -26.03
N ASP A 269 -5.01 -2.37 -25.61
CA ASP A 269 -5.42 -2.23 -24.20
C ASP A 269 -6.35 -3.38 -23.75
N VAL A 270 -5.78 -4.56 -23.60
CA VAL A 270 -6.48 -5.78 -23.13
C VAL A 270 -5.61 -6.56 -22.16
N ALA A 271 -6.20 -7.51 -21.45
CA ALA A 271 -5.45 -8.41 -20.58
C ALA A 271 -4.57 -9.38 -21.40
N PRO A 272 -3.42 -9.84 -20.87
CA PRO A 272 -2.53 -10.79 -21.58
C PRO A 272 -3.16 -12.13 -21.96
N THR A 273 -4.31 -12.47 -21.41
CA THR A 273 -5.10 -13.66 -21.76
C THR A 273 -6.14 -13.42 -22.85
N ASP A 274 -6.27 -12.18 -23.32
CA ASP A 274 -7.22 -11.82 -24.36
C ASP A 274 -6.71 -12.24 -25.74
N ILE A 275 -7.63 -12.57 -26.64
CA ILE A 275 -7.29 -13.00 -28.01
C ILE A 275 -6.71 -11.84 -28.84
N ASP A 276 -7.04 -10.61 -28.48
CA ASP A 276 -6.59 -9.41 -29.18
C ASP A 276 -5.22 -8.91 -28.67
N TRP A 277 -4.62 -9.59 -27.70
CA TRP A 277 -3.28 -9.27 -27.21
C TRP A 277 -2.24 -9.39 -28.32
N ASN A 278 -1.54 -8.31 -28.65
CA ASN A 278 -0.65 -8.24 -29.82
C ASN A 278 0.83 -8.42 -29.51
N ILE A 279 1.21 -8.59 -28.23
CA ILE A 279 2.60 -8.80 -27.82
C ILE A 279 2.92 -10.29 -27.85
N LYS A 280 4.03 -10.63 -28.48
CA LYS A 280 4.63 -11.96 -28.44
C LYS A 280 5.63 -12.09 -27.29
N LYS A 281 6.53 -11.10 -27.14
CA LYS A 281 7.56 -11.11 -26.10
C LYS A 281 8.01 -9.69 -25.75
N ILE A 282 8.35 -9.49 -24.48
CA ILE A 282 8.94 -8.25 -23.97
C ILE A 282 10.38 -8.58 -23.60
N TRP A 283 11.32 -8.06 -24.38
CA TRP A 283 12.74 -8.29 -24.23
C TRP A 283 13.41 -7.35 -23.25
N ASP A 284 12.84 -6.17 -23.01
CA ASP A 284 13.31 -5.16 -22.06
C ASP A 284 12.11 -4.34 -21.56
N LEU A 285 11.99 -4.18 -20.26
CA LEU A 285 10.87 -3.43 -19.63
C LEU A 285 11.02 -1.90 -19.75
N GLY A 286 12.18 -1.43 -20.23
CA GLY A 286 12.50 -0.03 -20.25
C GLY A 286 13.09 0.47 -18.93
N GLU A 287 13.16 1.78 -18.79
CA GLU A 287 13.75 2.42 -17.63
C GLU A 287 12.79 2.51 -16.45
N LEU A 288 13.34 2.38 -15.25
CA LEU A 288 12.70 2.67 -13.97
C LEU A 288 13.37 3.89 -13.36
N LEU A 289 12.65 5.00 -13.32
CA LEU A 289 13.14 6.25 -12.76
C LEU A 289 13.05 6.21 -11.24
N VAL A 290 14.21 6.24 -10.58
CA VAL A 290 14.33 6.15 -9.13
C VAL A 290 15.08 7.37 -8.58
N PRO A 291 14.45 8.15 -7.69
CA PRO A 291 15.12 9.28 -7.05
C PRO A 291 16.23 8.83 -6.11
N VAL A 292 17.28 9.63 -5.94
CA VAL A 292 18.34 9.43 -4.92
C VAL A 292 17.72 9.43 -3.52
N GLY A 293 16.66 10.19 -3.29
CA GLY A 293 15.89 10.20 -2.04
C GLY A 293 15.41 8.82 -1.60
N GLU A 294 15.08 7.91 -2.53
CA GLU A 294 14.70 6.53 -2.22
C GLU A 294 15.88 5.68 -1.72
N PHE A 295 17.09 5.92 -2.24
CA PHE A 295 18.31 5.28 -1.75
C PHE A 295 18.67 5.79 -0.35
N LEU A 296 18.53 7.11 -0.09
CA LEU A 296 18.70 7.71 1.23
C LEU A 296 17.74 7.10 2.26
N GLU A 297 16.45 7.03 1.94
CA GLU A 297 15.43 6.54 2.86
C GLU A 297 15.61 5.05 3.20
N ASN A 298 16.05 4.25 2.23
CA ASN A 298 16.25 2.82 2.41
C ASN A 298 17.63 2.45 2.96
N ASN A 299 18.52 3.42 3.15
CA ASN A 299 19.94 3.22 3.51
C ASN A 299 20.59 2.18 2.57
N HIS A 300 20.34 2.31 1.28
CA HIS A 300 20.88 1.45 0.25
C HIS A 300 22.07 2.17 -0.43
N PRO A 301 23.19 1.49 -0.69
CA PRO A 301 24.31 2.09 -1.44
C PRO A 301 23.84 2.43 -2.85
N LEU A 302 24.45 3.47 -3.45
CA LEU A 302 24.19 3.85 -4.83
C LEU A 302 24.68 2.74 -5.77
N ALA A 303 23.87 2.42 -6.77
CA ALA A 303 24.27 1.53 -7.86
C ALA A 303 24.93 2.34 -8.99
N PRO A 304 25.78 1.74 -9.81
CA PRO A 304 26.37 2.43 -10.97
C PRO A 304 25.30 3.02 -11.86
N SER A 305 25.44 4.27 -12.25
CA SER A 305 24.51 4.93 -13.18
C SER A 305 24.69 4.39 -14.60
N PRO A 306 23.63 4.23 -15.39
CA PRO A 306 23.75 4.08 -16.82
C PRO A 306 24.33 5.36 -17.45
N TYR A 307 24.97 5.23 -18.62
CA TYR A 307 25.35 6.38 -19.42
C TYR A 307 24.12 6.91 -20.14
N VAL A 308 23.70 8.12 -19.78
CA VAL A 308 22.40 8.69 -20.13
C VAL A 308 22.56 10.03 -20.86
N HIS A 309 21.48 10.48 -21.50
CA HIS A 309 21.46 11.74 -22.27
C HIS A 309 21.97 12.94 -21.47
N GLU A 310 21.48 13.11 -20.23
CA GLU A 310 21.83 14.25 -19.37
C GLU A 310 23.30 14.24 -18.96
N TRP A 311 23.89 13.05 -18.80
CA TRP A 311 25.32 12.93 -18.55
C TRP A 311 26.11 13.31 -19.80
N HIS A 312 25.70 12.81 -20.96
CA HIS A 312 26.36 13.12 -22.23
C HIS A 312 26.27 14.62 -22.56
N GLU A 313 25.12 15.26 -22.35
CA GLU A 313 24.90 16.69 -22.58
C GLU A 313 25.87 17.55 -21.74
N GLN A 314 26.11 17.18 -20.48
CA GLN A 314 27.08 17.87 -19.64
C GLN A 314 28.52 17.66 -20.13
N VAL A 315 28.89 16.46 -20.57
CA VAL A 315 30.23 16.20 -21.18
C VAL A 315 30.44 17.05 -22.43
N LEU A 316 29.40 17.21 -23.25
CA LEU A 316 29.47 18.11 -24.42
C LEU A 316 29.58 19.59 -24.02
N SER A 317 28.82 20.00 -23.01
CA SER A 317 28.85 21.39 -22.50
C SER A 317 30.22 21.79 -21.97
N GLU A 318 30.94 20.90 -21.27
CA GLU A 318 32.33 21.15 -20.83
C GLU A 318 33.29 21.37 -21.98
N LYS A 319 32.97 20.84 -23.16
CA LYS A 319 33.79 21.01 -24.38
C LYS A 319 33.22 22.04 -25.35
N GLU A 320 32.23 22.80 -24.92
CA GLU A 320 31.52 23.82 -25.73
C GLU A 320 30.91 23.26 -27.03
N LEU A 321 30.42 22.00 -26.98
CA LEU A 321 29.81 21.31 -28.12
C LEU A 321 28.28 21.29 -27.97
N SER A 322 27.56 21.33 -29.09
CA SER A 322 26.13 21.11 -29.14
C SER A 322 25.80 19.62 -29.23
N TYR A 323 24.60 19.21 -28.79
CA TYR A 323 24.14 17.83 -28.90
C TYR A 323 24.03 17.42 -30.40
N PRO A 324 24.54 16.23 -30.79
CA PRO A 324 24.57 15.81 -32.21
C PRO A 324 23.17 15.53 -32.75
N ASN A 325 22.86 16.00 -33.94
CA ASN A 325 21.56 15.79 -34.59
C ASN A 325 21.44 14.42 -35.30
N ASN A 326 22.54 13.72 -35.50
CA ASN A 326 22.58 12.42 -36.16
C ASN A 326 23.87 11.67 -35.83
N PHE A 327 23.89 10.36 -36.15
CA PHE A 327 25.04 9.49 -35.88
C PHE A 327 26.36 9.99 -36.47
N LEU A 328 26.35 10.57 -37.67
CA LEU A 328 27.60 11.03 -38.32
C LEU A 328 28.20 12.22 -37.58
N GLU A 329 27.38 13.14 -37.10
CA GLU A 329 27.80 14.25 -36.27
C GLU A 329 28.33 13.75 -34.91
N ALA A 330 27.65 12.79 -34.28
CA ALA A 330 28.15 12.14 -33.07
C ALA A 330 29.51 11.47 -33.29
N LEU A 331 29.66 10.73 -34.39
CA LEU A 331 30.91 10.08 -34.76
C LEU A 331 32.06 11.09 -35.01
N GLU A 332 31.76 12.21 -35.67
CA GLU A 332 32.72 13.32 -35.85
C GLU A 332 33.17 13.94 -34.54
N GLN A 333 32.22 14.16 -33.62
CA GLN A 333 32.54 14.67 -32.29
C GLN A 333 33.38 13.69 -31.47
N CYS A 334 33.08 12.38 -31.54
CA CYS A 334 33.90 11.34 -30.90
C CYS A 334 35.34 11.38 -31.44
N ASN A 335 35.52 11.37 -32.75
CA ASN A 335 36.84 11.32 -33.40
C ASN A 335 37.66 12.62 -33.23
N SER A 336 37.02 13.77 -33.27
CA SER A 336 37.69 15.06 -33.24
C SER A 336 37.91 15.62 -31.84
N ASN A 337 36.96 15.39 -30.93
CA ASN A 337 36.97 15.98 -29.60
C ASN A 337 37.17 14.97 -28.46
N GLY A 338 37.23 13.67 -28.80
CA GLY A 338 37.40 12.59 -27.82
C GLY A 338 36.25 12.54 -26.78
N VAL A 339 35.00 12.73 -27.22
CA VAL A 339 33.82 12.50 -26.39
C VAL A 339 33.33 11.07 -26.57
N PRO A 340 32.72 10.43 -25.57
CA PRO A 340 32.09 9.13 -25.75
C PRO A 340 30.96 9.19 -26.79
N MET A 341 30.58 8.06 -27.39
CA MET A 341 29.41 7.96 -28.27
C MET A 341 28.13 8.33 -27.53
N ALA A 342 27.25 9.08 -28.18
CA ALA A 342 25.98 9.48 -27.61
C ALA A 342 25.08 8.27 -27.29
N PRO A 343 24.39 8.24 -26.14
CA PRO A 343 23.68 7.07 -25.61
C PRO A 343 22.60 6.48 -26.54
N GLU A 344 21.92 7.31 -27.31
CA GLU A 344 20.89 6.89 -28.24
C GLU A 344 21.39 5.98 -29.37
N TYR A 345 22.69 6.02 -29.69
CA TYR A 345 23.29 5.17 -30.72
C TYR A 345 23.89 3.87 -30.17
N ILE A 346 23.90 3.70 -28.84
CA ILE A 346 24.49 2.55 -28.17
C ILE A 346 23.43 1.49 -27.88
N ALA A 347 23.61 0.29 -28.42
CA ALA A 347 22.78 -0.87 -28.10
C ALA A 347 23.18 -1.49 -26.75
N HIS A 348 22.39 -2.44 -26.24
CA HIS A 348 22.63 -3.09 -24.95
C HIS A 348 23.74 -4.15 -25.01
N PHE A 349 24.95 -3.76 -25.40
CA PHE A 349 26.08 -4.67 -25.63
C PHE A 349 26.49 -5.47 -24.39
N GLY A 350 26.21 -4.98 -23.19
CA GLY A 350 26.46 -5.70 -21.94
C GLY A 350 25.53 -6.90 -21.70
N ASP A 351 24.41 -6.99 -22.41
CA ASP A 351 23.44 -8.08 -22.25
C ASP A 351 23.77 -9.33 -23.11
N VAL A 352 24.74 -9.24 -24.01
CA VAL A 352 25.17 -10.34 -24.88
C VAL A 352 26.63 -10.67 -24.64
N SER A 353 27.01 -11.90 -24.93
CA SER A 353 28.41 -12.33 -24.92
C SER A 353 29.14 -11.85 -26.17
N ALA A 354 30.48 -11.84 -26.12
CA ALA A 354 31.30 -11.54 -27.29
C ALA A 354 31.06 -12.52 -28.47
N ASP A 355 30.83 -13.80 -28.17
CA ASP A 355 30.53 -14.83 -29.19
C ASP A 355 29.17 -14.54 -29.88
N GLU A 356 28.14 -14.23 -29.12
CA GLU A 356 26.80 -13.87 -29.66
C GLU A 356 26.87 -12.62 -30.54
N LEU A 357 27.59 -11.58 -30.09
CA LEU A 357 27.73 -10.35 -30.87
C LEU A 357 28.54 -10.60 -32.15
N TYR A 358 29.58 -11.38 -32.05
CA TYR A 358 30.37 -11.81 -33.22
C TYR A 358 29.50 -12.59 -34.22
N ASP A 359 28.72 -13.55 -33.77
CA ASP A 359 27.81 -14.32 -34.60
C ASP A 359 26.77 -13.46 -35.31
N LEU A 360 26.17 -12.49 -34.56
CA LEU A 360 25.27 -11.53 -35.17
C LEU A 360 25.94 -10.76 -36.29
N MET A 361 27.13 -10.19 -36.05
CA MET A 361 27.82 -9.34 -36.98
C MET A 361 28.27 -10.15 -38.21
N GLN A 362 28.73 -11.41 -38.06
CA GLN A 362 29.09 -12.29 -39.15
C GLN A 362 27.92 -12.68 -40.07
N ASN A 363 26.74 -12.84 -39.47
CA ASN A 363 25.51 -13.28 -40.15
C ASN A 363 24.60 -12.12 -40.59
N CYS A 364 25.09 -10.87 -40.52
CA CYS A 364 24.43 -9.69 -41.10
C CYS A 364 24.81 -9.52 -42.57
N THR A 365 23.81 -9.29 -43.44
CA THR A 365 23.99 -8.95 -44.84
C THR A 365 23.68 -7.49 -45.10
N ILE A 366 24.68 -6.70 -45.46
CA ILE A 366 24.53 -5.26 -45.73
C ILE A 366 23.93 -5.05 -47.12
N SER A 367 22.83 -4.30 -47.20
CA SER A 367 22.28 -3.80 -48.46
C SER A 367 22.99 -2.50 -48.83
N VAL A 368 23.81 -2.54 -49.89
CA VAL A 368 24.65 -1.40 -50.32
C VAL A 368 23.84 -0.17 -50.72
N CYS A 369 22.55 -0.32 -51.03
CA CYS A 369 21.72 0.78 -51.51
C CYS A 369 20.98 1.59 -50.42
N ASN A 370 20.78 1.03 -49.19
CA ASN A 370 19.84 1.62 -48.21
C ASN A 370 20.40 1.83 -46.79
N SER A 371 21.70 1.61 -46.55
CA SER A 371 22.28 1.71 -45.19
C SER A 371 21.56 0.84 -44.17
N LYS A 372 21.00 -0.30 -44.59
CA LYS A 372 20.26 -1.25 -43.75
C LYS A 372 20.94 -2.61 -43.81
N ALA A 373 20.90 -3.38 -42.73
CA ALA A 373 21.41 -4.74 -42.73
C ALA A 373 20.28 -5.73 -42.42
N THR A 374 20.29 -6.87 -43.08
CA THR A 374 19.38 -7.98 -42.80
C THR A 374 20.07 -9.00 -41.91
N VAL A 375 19.48 -9.39 -40.85
CA VAL A 375 19.97 -10.37 -39.86
C VAL A 375 19.45 -11.74 -40.21
N ALA A 376 20.32 -12.75 -40.18
CA ALA A 376 19.92 -14.13 -40.40
C ALA A 376 18.92 -14.59 -39.34
N PRO A 377 17.94 -15.46 -39.66
CA PRO A 377 16.92 -15.92 -38.74
C PRO A 377 17.47 -16.48 -37.40
N SER A 378 18.63 -17.14 -37.44
CA SER A 378 19.29 -17.69 -36.24
C SER A 378 19.86 -16.64 -35.27
N CYS A 379 20.08 -15.41 -35.75
CA CYS A 379 20.67 -14.34 -34.93
C CYS A 379 19.66 -13.21 -34.58
N ARG A 380 18.38 -13.34 -34.98
CA ARG A 380 17.36 -12.31 -34.71
C ARG A 380 17.16 -12.08 -33.23
N ASP A 381 17.21 -13.14 -32.42
CA ASP A 381 17.02 -13.00 -30.96
C ASP A 381 18.17 -12.26 -30.30
N ILE A 382 19.41 -12.38 -30.82
CA ILE A 382 20.55 -11.59 -30.36
C ILE A 382 20.33 -10.10 -30.66
N ALA A 383 19.82 -9.76 -31.85
CA ALA A 383 19.51 -8.36 -32.20
C ALA A 383 18.41 -7.78 -31.26
N LYS A 384 17.41 -8.60 -30.86
CA LYS A 384 16.36 -8.22 -29.91
C LYS A 384 16.90 -8.06 -28.51
N GLN A 385 17.81 -8.91 -28.06
CA GLN A 385 18.51 -8.76 -26.76
C GLN A 385 19.32 -7.47 -26.69
N LEU A 386 19.93 -7.07 -27.80
CA LEU A 386 20.60 -5.77 -27.95
C LEU A 386 19.63 -4.58 -27.99
N CYS A 387 18.32 -4.82 -28.02
CA CYS A 387 17.27 -3.81 -28.23
C CYS A 387 17.46 -2.99 -29.51
N ILE A 388 17.94 -3.60 -30.57
CA ILE A 388 18.04 -3.02 -31.92
C ILE A 388 16.72 -3.27 -32.64
N ASP A 389 16.10 -2.21 -33.15
CA ASP A 389 14.82 -2.33 -33.85
C ASP A 389 14.96 -3.22 -35.12
N ILE A 390 14.01 -4.13 -35.26
CA ILE A 390 14.01 -5.13 -36.35
C ILE A 390 12.59 -5.28 -36.91
N ASP A 391 12.46 -5.28 -38.24
CA ASP A 391 11.18 -5.52 -38.90
C ASP A 391 10.86 -7.02 -39.04
N ALA A 392 9.66 -7.37 -39.51
CA ALA A 392 9.19 -8.72 -39.71
C ALA A 392 10.06 -9.53 -40.66
N GLU A 393 10.76 -8.89 -41.60
CA GLU A 393 11.65 -9.52 -42.57
C GLU A 393 13.05 -9.77 -42.00
N GLY A 394 13.39 -9.17 -40.87
CA GLY A 394 14.66 -9.27 -40.18
C GLY A 394 15.66 -8.18 -40.56
N VAL A 395 15.17 -7.04 -41.05
CA VAL A 395 16.00 -5.87 -41.33
C VAL A 395 16.14 -5.02 -40.10
N ILE A 396 17.37 -4.78 -39.65
CA ILE A 396 17.65 -3.87 -38.53
C ILE A 396 17.60 -2.41 -38.98
N TYR A 397 17.08 -1.56 -38.11
CA TYR A 397 16.94 -0.13 -38.32
C TYR A 397 17.03 0.63 -37.00
N GLY A 398 16.85 1.96 -37.05
CA GLY A 398 16.87 2.81 -35.86
C GLY A 398 18.28 3.18 -35.35
N ASP A 399 18.33 4.09 -34.43
CA ASP A 399 19.58 4.71 -33.96
C ASP A 399 20.53 3.72 -33.30
N LYS A 400 20.02 2.79 -32.48
CA LYS A 400 20.81 1.76 -31.79
C LYS A 400 21.50 0.75 -32.71
N SER A 401 21.11 0.69 -34.01
CA SER A 401 21.79 -0.14 -35.00
C SER A 401 23.10 0.47 -35.53
N ASN A 402 23.29 1.77 -35.39
CA ASN A 402 24.36 2.51 -36.06
C ASN A 402 25.77 2.08 -35.64
N VAL A 403 26.02 1.85 -34.35
CA VAL A 403 27.35 1.37 -33.90
C VAL A 403 27.65 0.00 -34.45
N VAL A 404 26.68 -0.94 -34.50
CA VAL A 404 26.86 -2.27 -35.13
C VAL A 404 27.15 -2.11 -36.60
N LEU A 405 26.35 -1.31 -37.34
CA LEU A 405 26.50 -1.10 -38.77
C LEU A 405 27.87 -0.49 -39.13
N ASN A 406 28.30 0.50 -38.32
CA ASN A 406 29.59 1.16 -38.52
C ASN A 406 30.80 0.18 -38.37
N ASN A 407 30.70 -0.75 -37.44
CA ASN A 407 31.77 -1.73 -37.18
C ASN A 407 31.69 -3.00 -38.03
N LEU A 408 30.58 -3.28 -38.73
CA LEU A 408 30.41 -4.47 -39.57
C LEU A 408 31.45 -4.58 -40.69
N LEU A 409 31.84 -3.46 -41.32
CA LEU A 409 32.83 -3.43 -42.38
C LEU A 409 34.22 -3.77 -41.85
N LYS A 410 34.59 -3.17 -40.70
CA LYS A 410 35.89 -3.48 -40.06
C LYS A 410 36.02 -4.94 -39.71
N MET A 411 34.99 -5.56 -39.21
CA MET A 411 34.98 -6.94 -38.76
C MET A 411 35.14 -7.94 -39.90
N LYS A 412 34.56 -7.66 -41.10
CA LYS A 412 34.68 -8.53 -42.27
C LYS A 412 36.10 -8.68 -42.78
N ASP A 413 36.96 -7.70 -42.48
CA ASP A 413 38.38 -7.71 -42.87
C ASP A 413 39.29 -8.37 -41.81
N MET A 414 38.74 -8.70 -40.61
CA MET A 414 39.49 -9.32 -39.51
C MET A 414 39.57 -10.84 -39.63
N LEU A 415 40.79 -11.39 -39.84
CA LEU A 415 41.08 -12.82 -39.92
C LEU A 415 41.41 -13.36 -38.50
N LYS A 416 40.50 -14.08 -37.85
CA LYS A 416 40.65 -14.81 -36.59
C LYS A 416 40.82 -13.91 -35.34
N ILE A 417 39.73 -13.67 -34.66
CA ILE A 417 39.70 -13.04 -33.35
C ILE A 417 39.62 -14.13 -32.27
N ASN A 418 40.41 -14.00 -31.20
CA ASN A 418 40.27 -14.86 -30.02
C ASN A 418 39.22 -14.24 -29.12
N LEU A 419 37.95 -14.66 -29.21
CA LEU A 419 36.82 -14.12 -28.48
C LEU A 419 36.87 -14.41 -26.95
N GLY A 420 37.63 -15.44 -26.56
CA GLY A 420 37.74 -15.84 -25.15
C GLY A 420 38.50 -14.85 -24.22
N ILE A 421 38.97 -13.73 -24.75
CA ILE A 421 39.59 -12.66 -23.96
C ILE A 421 38.60 -11.60 -23.44
N TYR A 422 37.36 -11.58 -23.97
CA TYR A 422 36.35 -10.60 -23.62
C TYR A 422 35.31 -11.22 -22.69
N ASP A 423 35.00 -10.52 -21.62
CA ASP A 423 33.97 -10.94 -20.65
C ASP A 423 32.53 -10.61 -21.12
N SER A 424 32.37 -9.68 -22.05
CA SER A 424 31.08 -9.24 -22.57
C SER A 424 31.14 -8.71 -24.00
N GLY A 425 29.98 -8.61 -24.65
CA GLY A 425 29.87 -7.96 -25.97
C GLY A 425 30.23 -6.47 -25.92
N LEU A 426 30.10 -5.81 -24.77
CA LEU A 426 30.51 -4.41 -24.60
C LEU A 426 32.04 -4.26 -24.72
N GLU A 427 32.82 -5.11 -24.08
CA GLU A 427 34.28 -5.09 -24.17
C GLU A 427 34.73 -5.39 -25.61
N PHE A 428 34.07 -6.33 -26.25
CA PHE A 428 34.36 -6.70 -27.64
C PHE A 428 34.11 -5.53 -28.60
N ILE A 429 32.92 -4.87 -28.51
CA ILE A 429 32.60 -3.75 -29.41
C ILE A 429 33.45 -2.51 -29.10
N GLN A 430 33.84 -2.31 -27.84
CA GLN A 430 34.73 -1.22 -27.42
C GLN A 430 36.12 -1.37 -28.08
N ASP A 431 36.69 -2.59 -28.09
CA ASP A 431 37.98 -2.86 -28.69
C ASP A 431 37.94 -2.72 -30.23
N MET A 432 36.78 -2.97 -30.84
CA MET A 432 36.54 -2.79 -32.26
C MET A 432 36.32 -1.34 -32.70
N SER A 433 35.92 -0.49 -31.79
CA SER A 433 35.53 0.91 -32.05
C SER A 433 36.74 1.83 -31.88
N ASP A 434 36.86 2.88 -32.73
CA ASP A 434 37.90 3.90 -32.58
C ASP A 434 37.51 5.01 -31.58
N TYR A 435 36.38 4.84 -30.90
CA TYR A 435 35.80 5.80 -29.96
C TYR A 435 35.28 5.11 -28.70
N GLU A 436 35.17 5.86 -27.63
CA GLU A 436 34.67 5.35 -26.34
C GLU A 436 33.17 5.05 -26.40
N ILE A 437 32.80 3.84 -25.95
CA ILE A 437 31.42 3.39 -25.78
C ILE A 437 31.17 3.14 -24.28
N LYS A 438 30.36 3.99 -23.65
CA LYS A 438 29.94 3.79 -22.25
C LYS A 438 28.67 2.93 -22.17
N ASN A 439 28.47 2.22 -21.07
CA ASN A 439 27.35 1.30 -20.91
C ASN A 439 26.03 2.04 -20.66
N PRO A 440 24.98 1.91 -21.51
CA PRO A 440 23.66 2.49 -21.26
C PRO A 440 22.81 1.61 -20.33
N VAL A 441 23.31 0.44 -19.92
CA VAL A 441 22.62 -0.50 -19.02
C VAL A 441 23.54 -0.88 -17.87
N SER A 442 23.50 -0.14 -16.77
CA SER A 442 24.42 -0.41 -15.66
C SER A 442 23.93 -1.53 -14.73
N ILE A 443 22.64 -1.50 -14.38
CA ILE A 443 22.02 -2.49 -13.49
C ILE A 443 20.56 -2.71 -13.85
N ARG A 444 20.11 -3.95 -13.68
CA ARG A 444 18.72 -4.32 -13.81
C ARG A 444 18.08 -4.50 -12.45
N ILE A 445 16.80 -4.18 -12.36
CA ILE A 445 16.02 -4.20 -11.13
C ILE A 445 14.84 -5.13 -11.30
N GLY A 446 14.80 -6.17 -10.49
CA GLY A 446 13.65 -7.05 -10.39
C GLY A 446 12.47 -6.37 -9.68
N GLY A 447 11.26 -6.71 -10.10
CA GLY A 447 10.05 -6.12 -9.52
C GLY A 447 8.84 -7.03 -9.58
N ARG A 448 7.84 -6.76 -8.75
CA ARG A 448 6.53 -7.42 -8.78
C ARG A 448 5.40 -6.48 -8.39
N MET A 449 4.19 -6.84 -8.80
CA MET A 449 2.99 -6.14 -8.34
C MET A 449 2.78 -6.34 -6.84
N GLY A 450 2.56 -5.23 -6.15
CA GLY A 450 2.15 -5.19 -4.74
C GLY A 450 0.63 -5.07 -4.57
N LYS A 451 0.18 -4.07 -3.82
CA LYS A 451 -1.25 -3.76 -3.66
C LYS A 451 -1.79 -3.10 -4.94
N PRO A 452 -2.99 -3.46 -5.40
CA PRO A 452 -3.63 -2.72 -6.48
C PRO A 452 -4.00 -1.32 -5.98
N GLU A 453 -4.12 -0.40 -6.91
CA GLU A 453 -4.69 0.93 -6.70
C GLU A 453 -6.17 0.88 -6.33
N GLY A 454 -6.71 1.98 -5.85
CA GLY A 454 -8.13 2.06 -5.57
C GLY A 454 -8.57 3.41 -5.03
N SER A 455 -9.76 3.80 -5.49
CA SER A 455 -10.50 4.94 -4.93
C SER A 455 -11.98 4.60 -4.92
N LYS A 456 -12.62 4.72 -3.76
CA LYS A 456 -14.03 4.34 -3.58
C LYS A 456 -14.63 4.95 -2.32
N LEU A 457 -15.97 5.05 -2.32
CA LEU A 457 -16.73 5.33 -1.11
C LEU A 457 -16.49 4.22 -0.07
N ARG A 458 -16.14 4.59 1.16
CA ARG A 458 -15.94 3.66 2.28
C ARG A 458 -17.27 3.30 2.93
N GLU A 459 -17.76 2.11 2.65
CA GLU A 459 -19.01 1.62 3.16
C GLU A 459 -18.86 0.62 4.31
N MET A 460 -19.78 0.66 5.25
CA MET A 460 -19.93 -0.40 6.24
C MET A 460 -20.47 -1.67 5.56
N LYS A 461 -20.27 -2.83 6.18
CA LYS A 461 -20.82 -4.10 5.68
C LYS A 461 -21.89 -4.63 6.64
N PRO A 462 -23.18 -4.56 6.27
CA PRO A 462 -23.74 -3.95 5.05
C PRO A 462 -23.70 -2.42 5.08
N ALA A 463 -23.78 -1.78 3.89
CA ALA A 463 -23.91 -0.34 3.76
C ALA A 463 -25.19 0.15 4.46
N ILE A 464 -25.06 1.19 5.29
CA ILE A 464 -26.16 1.80 6.04
C ILE A 464 -26.24 3.30 5.74
N HIS A 465 -27.44 3.86 5.91
CA HIS A 465 -27.66 5.29 5.72
C HIS A 465 -27.64 6.06 7.06
N CYS A 466 -27.96 5.38 8.17
CA CYS A 466 -28.05 6.02 9.48
C CYS A 466 -27.55 5.09 10.60
N ASN A 467 -26.84 5.65 11.58
CA ASN A 467 -26.49 4.97 12.83
C ASN A 467 -27.68 4.97 13.82
N TYR A 468 -28.88 4.65 13.32
CA TYR A 468 -30.11 4.55 14.08
C TYR A 468 -30.48 3.08 14.32
N PRO A 469 -30.82 2.66 15.56
CA PRO A 469 -31.10 1.27 15.87
C PRO A 469 -32.47 0.82 15.33
N VAL A 470 -32.47 -0.27 14.56
CA VAL A 470 -33.69 -0.84 13.98
C VAL A 470 -34.14 -2.14 14.65
N GLY A 471 -33.41 -2.61 15.68
CA GLY A 471 -33.71 -3.85 16.38
C GLY A 471 -33.17 -5.10 15.69
N PHE A 472 -33.30 -6.24 16.36
CA PHE A 472 -32.76 -7.53 15.90
C PHE A 472 -33.74 -8.31 15.04
N ASN A 473 -35.06 -8.07 15.18
CA ASN A 473 -36.12 -8.84 14.50
C ASN A 473 -36.38 -8.40 13.04
N VAL A 474 -35.81 -7.26 12.60
CA VAL A 474 -35.95 -6.75 11.21
C VAL A 474 -35.14 -7.52 10.16
N GLY A 475 -34.52 -8.63 10.51
CA GLY A 475 -33.78 -9.47 9.60
C GLY A 475 -32.47 -8.88 9.09
N THR A 476 -32.01 -9.30 7.91
CA THR A 476 -30.75 -8.86 7.28
C THR A 476 -30.91 -7.57 6.50
N SER A 477 -32.13 -7.19 6.10
CA SER A 477 -32.42 -5.98 5.32
C SER A 477 -32.20 -4.69 6.10
N ARG A 478 -32.39 -4.73 7.43
CA ARG A 478 -32.19 -3.59 8.35
C ARG A 478 -32.96 -2.31 7.98
N LEU A 479 -34.17 -2.48 7.44
CA LEU A 479 -34.98 -1.34 6.99
C LEU A 479 -35.55 -0.55 8.17
N MET A 480 -35.41 0.77 8.11
CA MET A 480 -35.97 1.67 9.13
C MET A 480 -37.50 1.59 9.14
N ARG A 481 -38.17 1.41 8.00
CA ARG A 481 -39.62 1.20 7.90
C ARG A 481 -40.06 -0.04 8.70
N SER A 482 -39.37 -1.16 8.53
CA SER A 482 -39.70 -2.39 9.29
C SER A 482 -39.52 -2.23 10.79
N ALA A 483 -38.59 -1.38 11.23
CA ALA A 483 -38.42 -1.06 12.64
C ALA A 483 -39.56 -0.15 13.16
N ALA A 484 -40.00 0.81 12.36
CA ALA A 484 -41.14 1.68 12.67
C ALA A 484 -42.41 0.85 12.85
N ASP A 485 -42.66 -0.13 11.97
CA ASP A 485 -43.85 -0.97 11.99
C ASP A 485 -43.85 -1.97 13.19
N ASN A 486 -42.67 -2.55 13.50
CA ASN A 486 -42.57 -3.61 14.51
C ASN A 486 -42.36 -3.05 15.95
N ASN A 487 -41.80 -1.87 16.08
CA ASN A 487 -41.53 -1.15 17.35
C ASN A 487 -40.89 -2.03 18.45
N ASP A 488 -39.84 -2.77 18.07
CA ASP A 488 -39.09 -3.65 18.95
C ASP A 488 -38.33 -2.85 20.03
N PRO A 489 -38.25 -3.32 21.30
CA PRO A 489 -37.42 -2.67 22.31
C PRO A 489 -35.92 -2.75 21.89
N THR A 490 -35.24 -1.63 21.98
CA THR A 490 -33.80 -1.52 21.67
C THR A 490 -33.06 -0.86 22.81
N GLU A 491 -31.80 -1.27 23.00
CA GLU A 491 -30.91 -0.64 23.98
C GLU A 491 -30.53 0.76 23.51
N ILE A 492 -30.92 1.78 24.25
CA ILE A 492 -30.67 3.18 23.90
C ILE A 492 -30.25 4.01 25.11
N GLY A 493 -29.42 5.02 24.87
CA GLY A 493 -28.96 5.97 25.87
C GLY A 493 -30.01 7.01 26.16
N ILE A 494 -30.36 7.14 27.43
CA ILE A 494 -31.26 8.18 27.94
C ILE A 494 -30.44 9.36 28.47
N ARG A 495 -30.88 10.54 28.12
CA ARG A 495 -30.24 11.80 28.44
C ARG A 495 -31.28 12.74 29.09
N MET A 496 -30.81 13.66 29.91
CA MET A 496 -31.62 14.64 30.58
C MET A 496 -31.28 16.05 30.05
N CYS A 497 -32.30 16.80 29.70
CA CYS A 497 -32.15 18.21 29.40
C CYS A 497 -32.25 19.00 30.71
N ASP A 498 -31.20 19.74 31.06
CA ASP A 498 -31.16 20.51 32.30
C ASP A 498 -31.98 21.81 32.21
N GLU A 499 -32.48 22.24 31.03
CA GLU A 499 -33.34 23.40 30.83
C GLU A 499 -34.82 23.07 31.00
N CYS A 500 -35.31 22.01 30.37
CA CYS A 500 -36.71 21.62 30.41
C CYS A 500 -36.99 20.42 31.33
N GLU A 501 -35.96 19.88 31.98
CA GLU A 501 -36.01 18.73 32.90
C GLU A 501 -36.68 17.46 32.27
N THR A 502 -36.62 17.30 30.96
CA THR A 502 -37.19 16.15 30.24
C THR A 502 -36.17 15.09 29.87
N GLU A 503 -36.55 13.82 29.97
CA GLU A 503 -35.76 12.71 29.39
C GLU A 503 -35.83 12.76 27.86
N THR A 504 -34.69 12.60 27.22
CA THR A 504 -34.56 12.56 25.74
C THR A 504 -33.51 11.55 25.31
N ILE A 505 -33.56 11.12 24.08
CA ILE A 505 -32.51 10.29 23.46
C ILE A 505 -31.49 11.14 22.64
N TRP A 506 -31.75 12.40 22.45
CA TRP A 506 -30.94 13.31 21.64
C TRP A 506 -29.86 14.01 22.45
N CYS A 507 -28.72 14.26 21.81
CA CYS A 507 -27.59 14.96 22.43
C CYS A 507 -27.84 16.44 22.67
N VAL A 508 -28.81 17.05 21.97
CA VAL A 508 -29.20 18.46 22.12
C VAL A 508 -30.69 18.54 22.32
N CYS A 509 -31.12 19.37 23.32
CA CYS A 509 -32.49 19.74 23.57
C CYS A 509 -32.49 21.21 24.05
N CYS A 510 -33.52 21.96 23.69
CA CYS A 510 -33.62 23.39 24.01
C CYS A 510 -32.39 24.23 23.64
N GLY A 511 -31.69 23.83 22.54
CA GLY A 511 -30.46 24.50 22.09
C GLY A 511 -29.21 24.24 22.94
N LYS A 512 -29.30 23.36 23.96
CA LYS A 512 -28.18 23.00 24.84
C LYS A 512 -27.87 21.52 24.81
N GLU A 513 -26.64 21.16 25.16
CA GLU A 513 -26.20 19.78 25.29
C GLU A 513 -26.90 19.08 26.46
N THR A 514 -27.36 17.86 26.24
CA THR A 514 -28.04 17.05 27.26
C THR A 514 -27.06 16.16 28.04
N ARG A 515 -27.34 15.91 29.31
CA ARG A 515 -26.51 15.08 30.19
C ARG A 515 -26.93 13.61 30.09
N PHE A 516 -25.94 12.70 29.89
CA PHE A 516 -26.18 11.26 29.86
C PHE A 516 -26.57 10.74 31.27
N VAL A 517 -27.67 9.99 31.35
CA VAL A 517 -28.22 9.43 32.59
C VAL A 517 -27.95 7.92 32.68
N GLY A 518 -28.15 7.18 31.60
CA GLY A 518 -27.98 5.73 31.59
C GLY A 518 -28.50 5.09 30.32
N VAL A 519 -28.45 3.77 30.28
CA VAL A 519 -28.95 2.96 29.14
C VAL A 519 -30.22 2.23 29.59
N LYS A 520 -31.25 2.29 28.75
CA LYS A 520 -32.54 1.58 28.98
C LYS A 520 -32.91 0.80 27.72
N GLN A 521 -33.77 -0.21 27.94
CA GLN A 521 -34.49 -0.87 26.85
C GLN A 521 -35.76 -0.09 26.56
N GLU A 522 -35.83 0.58 25.43
CA GLU A 522 -36.93 1.45 25.04
C GLU A 522 -37.57 1.02 23.73
N LYS A 523 -38.91 1.15 23.65
CA LYS A 523 -39.62 1.09 22.39
C LYS A 523 -39.60 2.46 21.75
N LEU A 524 -38.80 2.60 20.70
CA LEU A 524 -38.71 3.82 19.93
C LEU A 524 -39.95 3.98 19.07
N ASN A 525 -40.82 4.97 19.37
CA ASN A 525 -41.95 5.26 18.50
C ASN A 525 -41.48 5.95 17.21
N THR A 526 -40.86 5.19 16.36
CA THR A 526 -40.16 5.67 15.13
C THR A 526 -41.11 5.94 13.98
N ALA A 527 -42.34 5.37 13.99
CA ALA A 527 -43.25 5.49 12.86
C ALA A 527 -43.65 6.95 12.56
N ILE A 528 -44.09 7.67 13.55
CA ILE A 528 -44.53 9.06 13.38
C ILE A 528 -43.39 9.97 12.95
N LEU A 529 -42.24 9.87 13.63
CA LEU A 529 -41.04 10.67 13.30
C LEU A 529 -40.49 10.32 11.91
N TYR A 530 -40.55 9.06 11.52
CA TYR A 530 -40.01 8.59 10.23
C TYR A 530 -40.84 9.15 9.07
N ASP A 531 -42.19 9.13 9.15
CA ASP A 531 -43.07 9.67 8.10
C ASP A 531 -42.97 11.19 8.00
N GLU A 532 -42.91 11.91 9.12
CA GLU A 532 -42.69 13.37 9.18
C GLU A 532 -41.35 13.75 8.51
N PHE A 533 -40.30 13.01 8.76
CA PHE A 533 -39.00 13.28 8.17
C PHE A 533 -38.92 12.93 6.68
N LEU A 534 -39.63 11.93 6.20
CA LEU A 534 -39.76 11.65 4.75
C LEU A 534 -40.48 12.81 4.02
N GLU A 535 -41.58 13.30 4.60
CA GLU A 535 -42.31 14.42 4.04
C GLU A 535 -41.44 15.68 4.00
N ARG A 536 -40.74 15.99 5.09
CA ARG A 536 -39.83 17.15 5.20
C ARG A 536 -38.66 17.05 4.22
N ALA A 537 -38.13 15.85 3.95
CA ALA A 537 -37.07 15.62 2.96
C ALA A 537 -37.59 15.62 1.51
N GLY A 538 -38.93 15.63 1.30
CA GLY A 538 -39.56 15.59 0.00
C GLY A 538 -39.35 14.29 -0.77
N ILE A 539 -39.23 13.16 -0.07
CA ILE A 539 -39.00 11.85 -0.69
C ILE A 539 -40.05 10.81 -0.31
N ALA A 540 -40.34 9.89 -1.25
CA ALA A 540 -41.12 8.72 -0.96
C ALA A 540 -40.30 7.70 -0.11
N ASP A 541 -41.00 6.82 0.59
CA ASP A 541 -40.36 5.75 1.36
C ASP A 541 -39.53 4.83 0.45
N GLY A 542 -38.41 4.35 1.01
CA GLY A 542 -37.43 3.56 0.31
C GLY A 542 -36.67 2.57 1.19
N LYS A 543 -35.63 1.96 0.62
CA LYS A 543 -34.78 0.98 1.33
C LYS A 543 -33.75 1.67 2.25
N ILE A 544 -34.21 2.56 3.14
CA ILE A 544 -33.36 3.26 4.10
C ILE A 544 -32.95 2.28 5.19
N LYS A 545 -31.64 2.12 5.40
CA LYS A 545 -31.06 1.10 6.28
C LYS A 545 -30.43 1.74 7.53
N GLY A 546 -30.73 1.16 8.69
CA GLY A 546 -30.09 1.48 9.96
C GLY A 546 -29.19 0.36 10.49
N VAL A 547 -28.77 0.48 11.76
CA VAL A 547 -27.98 -0.53 12.47
C VAL A 547 -28.88 -1.43 13.31
N LYS A 548 -28.52 -2.71 13.51
CA LYS A 548 -29.30 -3.61 14.40
C LYS A 548 -29.36 -3.13 15.85
N GLY A 549 -28.23 -2.62 16.34
CA GLY A 549 -28.07 -2.04 17.66
C GLY A 549 -26.85 -1.14 17.69
N ILE A 550 -26.83 -0.19 18.60
CA ILE A 550 -25.76 0.79 18.73
C ILE A 550 -24.62 0.16 19.56
N THR A 551 -23.39 0.26 19.08
CA THR A 551 -22.21 -0.31 19.73
C THR A 551 -21.47 0.66 20.64
N SER A 552 -21.79 1.95 20.59
CA SER A 552 -21.17 2.97 21.44
C SER A 552 -21.48 2.77 22.93
N LYS A 553 -20.64 3.31 23.80
CA LYS A 553 -20.82 3.20 25.27
C LYS A 553 -22.14 3.82 25.74
N GLU A 554 -22.47 4.99 25.24
CA GLU A 554 -23.66 5.73 25.59
C GLU A 554 -24.90 5.34 24.80
N LYS A 555 -24.79 4.38 23.84
CA LYS A 555 -25.90 3.97 22.98
C LYS A 555 -26.65 5.13 22.31
N THR A 556 -25.92 6.16 21.90
CA THR A 556 -26.50 7.38 21.33
C THR A 556 -26.90 7.13 19.88
N PRO A 557 -28.17 7.39 19.48
CA PRO A 557 -28.59 7.24 18.08
C PRO A 557 -28.22 8.46 17.25
N GLU A 558 -28.01 8.25 15.97
CA GLU A 558 -27.94 9.33 14.98
C GLU A 558 -29.36 9.78 14.60
N HIS A 559 -29.52 11.07 14.30
CA HIS A 559 -30.82 11.62 13.94
C HIS A 559 -31.32 11.02 12.60
N PRO A 560 -32.55 10.47 12.52
CA PRO A 560 -33.05 9.77 11.33
C PRO A 560 -33.03 10.61 10.05
N MET A 561 -33.25 11.93 10.16
CA MET A 561 -33.20 12.87 9.04
C MET A 561 -31.87 12.78 8.28
N LYS A 562 -30.73 12.59 8.98
CA LYS A 562 -29.42 12.42 8.34
C LYS A 562 -29.38 11.20 7.43
N GLY A 563 -29.97 10.07 7.87
CA GLY A 563 -30.07 8.85 7.07
C GLY A 563 -31.00 8.96 5.88
N ILE A 564 -32.12 9.63 6.06
CA ILE A 564 -33.11 9.90 5.01
C ILE A 564 -32.49 10.76 3.90
N THR A 565 -31.84 11.85 4.29
CA THR A 565 -31.15 12.76 3.33
C THR A 565 -29.97 12.05 2.62
N ARG A 566 -29.17 11.21 3.32
CA ARG A 566 -28.14 10.40 2.65
C ARG A 566 -28.73 9.44 1.61
N PHE A 567 -29.85 8.80 1.93
CA PHE A 567 -30.55 7.94 1.00
C PHE A 567 -31.01 8.70 -0.26
N LYS A 568 -31.52 9.92 -0.11
CA LYS A 568 -31.89 10.80 -1.22
C LYS A 568 -30.73 11.00 -2.20
N HIS A 569 -29.52 11.19 -1.70
CA HIS A 569 -28.31 11.40 -2.50
C HIS A 569 -27.53 10.11 -2.86
N GLY A 570 -28.04 8.94 -2.52
CA GLY A 570 -27.43 7.65 -2.86
C GLY A 570 -26.07 7.43 -2.23
N ILE A 571 -25.86 7.90 -1.01
CA ILE A 571 -24.63 7.78 -0.21
C ILE A 571 -24.90 7.05 1.11
N SER A 572 -23.84 6.44 1.67
CA SER A 572 -23.88 5.70 2.93
C SER A 572 -22.98 6.33 3.97
N THR A 573 -23.26 6.07 5.25
CA THR A 573 -22.46 6.61 6.36
C THR A 573 -21.41 5.61 6.86
N PHE A 574 -20.31 6.13 7.39
CA PHE A 574 -19.37 5.37 8.19
C PHE A 574 -19.85 5.29 9.66
N ARG A 575 -19.19 4.48 10.48
CA ARG A 575 -19.58 4.23 11.89
C ARG A 575 -19.62 5.46 12.79
N ASP A 576 -18.91 6.52 12.45
CA ASP A 576 -18.82 7.77 13.19
C ASP A 576 -19.78 8.87 12.70
N GLY A 577 -20.59 8.57 11.70
CA GLY A 577 -21.55 9.51 11.12
C GLY A 577 -21.06 10.27 9.90
N THR A 578 -19.78 10.13 9.50
CA THR A 578 -19.22 10.83 8.34
C THR A 578 -19.31 9.99 7.05
N ILE A 579 -19.16 10.64 5.93
CA ILE A 579 -19.04 10.02 4.60
C ILE A 579 -17.57 10.09 4.18
N ARG A 580 -16.98 8.94 3.88
CA ARG A 580 -15.54 8.82 3.62
C ARG A 580 -15.25 8.19 2.29
N PHE A 581 -14.17 8.65 1.66
CA PHE A 581 -13.64 8.09 0.43
C PHE A 581 -12.25 7.52 0.72
N ASP A 582 -12.08 6.24 0.48
CA ASP A 582 -10.77 5.59 0.56
C ASP A 582 -10.04 5.80 -0.76
N MET A 583 -8.84 6.36 -0.73
CA MET A 583 -8.03 6.67 -1.91
C MET A 583 -6.57 6.33 -1.65
N VAL A 584 -5.89 5.78 -2.67
CA VAL A 584 -4.44 5.57 -2.63
C VAL A 584 -3.73 6.91 -2.65
N ASP A 585 -2.72 7.05 -1.80
CA ASP A 585 -1.86 8.23 -1.72
C ASP A 585 -0.82 8.21 -2.85
N ILE A 586 -0.77 9.28 -3.65
CA ILE A 586 0.19 9.45 -4.75
C ILE A 586 0.79 10.85 -4.63
N THR A 587 2.10 10.98 -4.80
CA THR A 587 2.78 12.27 -4.71
C THR A 587 2.70 13.06 -6.01
N MET A 588 2.69 14.37 -5.86
CA MET A 588 2.82 15.35 -6.95
C MET A 588 3.46 16.63 -6.40
N THR A 589 4.45 17.17 -7.09
CA THR A 589 5.05 18.47 -6.74
C THR A 589 4.69 19.56 -7.72
N HIS A 590 4.39 19.20 -8.97
CA HIS A 590 4.00 20.15 -10.02
C HIS A 590 2.91 19.56 -10.89
N PHE A 591 2.05 20.43 -11.42
CA PHE A 591 0.93 20.08 -12.31
C PHE A 591 0.78 21.11 -13.43
N ARG A 592 0.04 20.71 -14.49
CA ARG A 592 -0.47 21.64 -15.49
C ARG A 592 -1.99 21.79 -15.31
N PRO A 593 -2.55 23.01 -15.39
CA PRO A 593 -4.00 23.21 -15.25
C PRO A 593 -4.85 22.28 -16.12
N ARG A 594 -4.45 22.02 -17.38
CA ARG A 594 -5.17 21.11 -18.29
C ARG A 594 -5.29 19.67 -17.79
N GLU A 595 -4.30 19.18 -17.04
CA GLU A 595 -4.26 17.77 -16.57
C GLU A 595 -5.29 17.47 -15.49
N ILE A 596 -5.70 18.51 -14.77
CA ILE A 596 -6.59 18.40 -13.61
C ILE A 596 -7.96 19.06 -13.84
N GLY A 597 -8.22 19.45 -15.09
CA GLY A 597 -9.49 20.07 -15.49
C GLY A 597 -9.71 21.48 -14.96
N MET A 598 -8.62 22.23 -14.72
CA MET A 598 -8.64 23.61 -14.19
C MET A 598 -8.46 24.62 -15.32
N SER A 599 -9.23 25.72 -15.30
CA SER A 599 -9.00 26.85 -16.18
C SER A 599 -7.89 27.77 -15.66
N VAL A 600 -7.35 28.65 -16.52
CA VAL A 600 -6.35 29.65 -16.14
C VAL A 600 -6.91 30.59 -15.05
N GLU A 601 -8.17 31.02 -15.23
CA GLU A 601 -8.84 31.92 -14.27
C GLU A 601 -8.97 31.28 -12.90
N GLN A 602 -9.40 29.99 -12.84
CA GLN A 602 -9.47 29.23 -11.60
C GLN A 602 -8.09 29.07 -10.95
N ALA A 603 -7.04 28.81 -11.75
CA ALA A 603 -5.69 28.72 -11.24
C ALA A 603 -5.26 30.04 -10.57
N GLN A 604 -5.51 31.17 -11.24
CA GLN A 604 -5.20 32.49 -10.71
C GLN A 604 -6.01 32.84 -9.46
N GLU A 605 -7.31 32.51 -9.41
CA GLU A 605 -8.16 32.69 -8.23
C GLU A 605 -7.65 31.87 -7.03
N LEU A 606 -7.12 30.67 -7.27
CA LEU A 606 -6.52 29.84 -6.25
C LEU A 606 -5.10 30.30 -5.85
N GLY A 607 -4.55 31.30 -6.58
CA GLY A 607 -3.29 31.94 -6.29
C GLY A 607 -2.08 31.30 -6.99
N TYR A 608 -2.26 30.54 -8.08
CA TYR A 608 -1.21 30.02 -8.94
C TYR A 608 -0.86 30.99 -10.05
N GLU A 609 0.41 31.05 -10.41
CA GLU A 609 0.90 31.89 -11.52
C GLU A 609 0.82 31.12 -12.82
N ALA A 610 -0.39 31.01 -13.40
CA ALA A 610 -0.61 30.41 -14.70
C ALA A 610 -1.03 31.49 -15.72
N THR A 611 -0.45 31.48 -16.91
CA THR A 611 -0.82 32.32 -18.06
C THR A 611 -1.47 31.48 -19.16
N THR A 612 -1.13 30.22 -19.25
CA THR A 612 -1.71 29.21 -20.12
C THR A 612 -2.09 27.96 -19.36
N ILE A 613 -2.93 27.11 -19.97
CA ILE A 613 -3.30 25.81 -19.36
C ILE A 613 -2.15 24.79 -19.37
N ASP A 614 -1.08 25.06 -20.10
CA ASP A 614 0.10 24.21 -20.25
C ASP A 614 1.26 24.61 -19.32
N ASP A 615 1.13 25.72 -18.61
CA ASP A 615 2.15 26.20 -17.69
C ASP A 615 2.31 25.22 -16.53
N ILE A 616 3.56 24.96 -16.12
CA ILE A 616 3.86 24.11 -14.96
C ILE A 616 3.72 24.96 -13.70
N CYS A 617 2.77 24.57 -12.85
CA CYS A 617 2.53 25.19 -11.56
C CYS A 617 3.07 24.30 -10.43
N GLU A 618 3.78 24.88 -9.47
CA GLU A 618 4.22 24.17 -8.27
C GLU A 618 3.04 23.95 -7.32
N LEU A 619 2.81 22.69 -6.90
CA LEU A 619 1.71 22.31 -6.02
C LEU A 619 1.97 22.78 -4.59
N ARG A 620 1.02 23.52 -4.01
CA ARG A 620 1.12 23.93 -2.62
C ARG A 620 0.95 22.75 -1.65
N PRO A 621 1.60 22.77 -0.47
CA PRO A 621 1.61 21.65 0.47
C PRO A 621 0.25 21.12 0.93
N GLN A 622 -0.80 21.91 0.88
CA GLN A 622 -2.14 21.51 1.33
C GLN A 622 -3.18 21.50 0.20
N ASP A 623 -2.74 21.56 -1.05
CA ASP A 623 -3.60 21.39 -2.21
C ASP A 623 -3.56 19.93 -2.71
N VAL A 624 -4.71 19.43 -3.19
CA VAL A 624 -4.85 18.03 -3.60
C VAL A 624 -5.67 17.93 -4.89
N VAL A 625 -5.35 16.92 -5.70
CA VAL A 625 -6.10 16.53 -6.89
C VAL A 625 -6.79 15.21 -6.61
N LEU A 626 -8.12 15.17 -6.79
CA LEU A 626 -8.93 14.00 -6.47
C LEU A 626 -9.17 13.11 -7.71
N PRO A 627 -9.45 11.82 -7.51
CA PRO A 627 -9.77 10.94 -8.62
C PRO A 627 -11.16 11.22 -9.21
N LEU A 628 -11.23 11.28 -10.52
CA LEU A 628 -12.46 11.56 -11.25
C LEU A 628 -13.58 10.54 -10.97
N ASN A 629 -13.24 9.26 -10.74
CA ASN A 629 -14.22 8.21 -10.47
C ASN A 629 -14.97 8.36 -9.13
N CYS A 630 -14.51 9.20 -8.23
CA CYS A 630 -15.18 9.53 -6.96
C CYS A 630 -15.93 10.88 -7.00
N SER A 631 -15.70 11.71 -8.00
CA SER A 631 -16.18 13.10 -8.07
C SER A 631 -17.69 13.23 -7.95
N GLU A 632 -18.47 12.38 -8.65
CA GLU A 632 -19.95 12.38 -8.56
C GLU A 632 -20.45 12.09 -7.15
N LYS A 633 -19.80 11.19 -6.42
CA LYS A 633 -20.18 10.86 -5.04
C LYS A 633 -19.75 11.95 -4.06
N ILE A 634 -18.65 12.65 -4.33
CA ILE A 634 -18.22 13.83 -3.55
C ILE A 634 -19.21 14.97 -3.77
N LEU A 635 -19.62 15.22 -5.01
CA LEU A 635 -20.66 16.19 -5.33
C LEU A 635 -22.00 15.85 -4.64
N ALA A 636 -22.42 14.57 -4.70
CA ALA A 636 -23.59 14.10 -3.97
C ALA A 636 -23.47 14.31 -2.46
N THR A 637 -22.27 14.23 -1.89
CA THR A 637 -22.02 14.53 -0.48
C THR A 637 -22.12 16.02 -0.18
N ALA A 638 -21.64 16.89 -1.07
CA ALA A 638 -21.78 18.34 -0.94
C ALA A 638 -23.27 18.74 -0.95
N ASN A 639 -24.04 18.22 -1.92
CA ASN A 639 -25.49 18.45 -2.03
C ASN A 639 -26.26 17.87 -0.82
N TYR A 640 -25.84 16.72 -0.30
CA TYR A 640 -26.36 16.17 0.96
C TYR A 640 -26.13 17.14 2.14
N MET A 641 -24.94 17.74 2.21
CA MET A 641 -24.64 18.69 3.30
C MET A 641 -25.51 19.94 3.20
N ASP A 642 -25.71 20.45 2.00
CA ASP A 642 -26.58 21.60 1.76
C ASP A 642 -28.05 21.31 2.14
N ASP A 643 -28.61 20.19 1.67
CA ASP A 643 -29.94 19.72 2.09
C ASP A 643 -30.05 19.52 3.62
N LEU A 644 -28.99 19.06 4.25
CA LEU A 644 -28.97 18.86 5.69
C LEU A 644 -28.96 20.19 6.45
N LEU A 645 -28.21 21.18 5.98
CA LEU A 645 -28.17 22.52 6.54
C LEU A 645 -29.55 23.17 6.48
N GLU A 646 -30.19 23.12 5.34
CA GLU A 646 -31.52 23.71 5.14
C GLU A 646 -32.60 22.97 5.91
N ASN A 647 -32.70 21.65 5.75
CA ASN A 647 -33.82 20.87 6.27
C ASN A 647 -33.74 20.50 7.74
N LEU A 648 -32.54 20.33 8.30
CA LEU A 648 -32.38 19.93 9.71
C LEU A 648 -31.94 21.10 10.58
N TYR A 649 -31.02 21.94 10.12
CA TYR A 649 -30.41 22.99 10.91
C TYR A 649 -31.02 24.37 10.67
N GLY A 650 -31.83 24.55 9.62
CA GLY A 650 -32.43 25.85 9.27
C GLY A 650 -31.41 26.93 8.91
N MET A 651 -30.30 26.49 8.27
CA MET A 651 -29.19 27.31 7.83
C MET A 651 -29.17 27.35 6.28
N ASP A 652 -28.56 28.38 5.71
CA ASP A 652 -28.39 28.47 4.27
C ASP A 652 -27.43 27.40 3.75
N ALA A 653 -27.66 26.95 2.51
CA ALA A 653 -26.74 26.04 1.79
C ALA A 653 -25.33 26.65 1.71
N HIS A 654 -24.32 25.82 1.90
CA HIS A 654 -22.91 26.23 1.94
C HIS A 654 -22.18 25.99 0.63
N TYR A 655 -22.25 24.75 0.10
CA TYR A 655 -21.49 24.35 -1.08
C TYR A 655 -22.06 24.90 -2.38
N LYS A 656 -23.37 24.79 -2.57
CA LYS A 656 -24.11 25.25 -3.79
C LYS A 656 -23.49 24.74 -5.08
N CYS A 657 -23.01 23.50 -5.09
CA CYS A 657 -22.34 22.88 -6.22
C CYS A 657 -23.37 22.21 -7.13
N GLU A 658 -23.38 22.58 -8.42
CA GLU A 658 -24.17 21.93 -9.45
C GLU A 658 -23.32 20.92 -10.24
N THR A 659 -22.05 21.24 -10.45
CA THR A 659 -21.10 20.46 -11.24
C THR A 659 -19.90 20.05 -10.41
N ILE A 660 -19.10 19.12 -10.92
CA ILE A 660 -17.85 18.66 -10.27
C ILE A 660 -16.85 19.82 -10.15
N ASN A 661 -16.82 20.72 -11.12
CA ASN A 661 -15.90 21.85 -11.12
C ASN A 661 -16.18 22.85 -10.00
N ASP A 662 -17.43 22.94 -9.53
CA ASP A 662 -17.78 23.80 -8.41
C ASP A 662 -17.18 23.32 -7.07
N LEU A 663 -16.68 22.07 -7.03
CA LEU A 663 -15.95 21.55 -5.88
C LEU A 663 -14.51 22.09 -5.77
N ILE A 664 -13.98 22.69 -6.84
CA ILE A 664 -12.64 23.30 -6.83
C ILE A 664 -12.62 24.49 -5.89
N GLY A 665 -11.62 24.57 -5.02
CA GLY A 665 -11.49 25.58 -3.97
C GLY A 665 -12.08 25.18 -2.62
N HIS A 666 -12.94 24.14 -2.55
CA HIS A 666 -13.49 23.66 -1.29
C HIS A 666 -12.50 22.82 -0.47
N TYR A 667 -12.72 22.83 0.85
CA TYR A 667 -11.84 22.16 1.81
C TYR A 667 -12.29 20.74 2.11
N ILE A 668 -11.30 19.88 2.28
CA ILE A 668 -11.43 18.49 2.71
C ILE A 668 -10.53 18.19 3.90
N MET A 669 -10.73 17.06 4.52
CA MET A 669 -9.84 16.47 5.53
C MET A 669 -9.27 15.16 4.99
N GLY A 670 -7.95 14.98 5.13
CA GLY A 670 -7.30 13.69 4.93
C GLY A 670 -6.98 13.05 6.28
N ILE A 671 -7.33 11.77 6.46
CA ILE A 671 -7.03 11.03 7.68
C ILE A 671 -6.46 9.65 7.35
N ALA A 672 -5.32 9.33 7.96
CA ALA A 672 -4.72 8.02 7.83
C ALA A 672 -5.41 6.97 8.73
N PRO A 673 -5.48 5.69 8.33
CA PRO A 673 -5.96 4.61 9.17
C PRO A 673 -5.19 4.53 10.49
N HIS A 674 -5.89 4.13 11.55
CA HIS A 674 -5.33 3.98 12.90
C HIS A 674 -4.77 5.26 13.52
N THR A 675 -5.15 6.44 13.03
CA THR A 675 -4.80 7.74 13.59
C THR A 675 -6.05 8.48 14.08
N SER A 676 -5.84 9.58 14.82
CA SER A 676 -6.89 10.45 15.33
C SER A 676 -6.69 11.91 14.89
N GLY A 677 -5.73 12.17 14.01
CA GLY A 677 -5.43 13.48 13.45
C GLY A 677 -5.81 13.56 11.98
N ALA A 678 -6.60 14.55 11.62
CA ALA A 678 -6.90 14.88 10.22
C ALA A 678 -6.08 16.09 9.79
N ILE A 679 -5.73 16.14 8.52
CA ILE A 679 -5.01 17.26 7.88
C ILE A 679 -5.98 18.00 6.96
N LEU A 680 -6.05 19.32 7.11
CA LEU A 680 -6.85 20.18 6.24
C LEU A 680 -6.18 20.32 4.88
N SER A 681 -6.96 20.20 3.81
CA SER A 681 -6.50 20.41 2.44
C SER A 681 -7.59 21.03 1.58
N ARG A 682 -7.19 21.56 0.42
CA ARG A 682 -8.07 22.20 -0.54
C ARG A 682 -8.07 21.39 -1.84
N VAL A 683 -9.24 21.15 -2.40
CA VAL A 683 -9.39 20.52 -3.73
C VAL A 683 -9.06 21.53 -4.81
N ILE A 684 -8.14 21.21 -5.70
CA ILE A 684 -7.77 22.08 -6.83
C ILE A 684 -8.14 21.50 -8.20
N GLY A 685 -8.54 20.26 -8.28
CA GLY A 685 -8.93 19.62 -9.53
C GLY A 685 -9.19 18.13 -9.43
N PHE A 686 -9.44 17.53 -10.59
CA PHE A 686 -9.72 16.10 -10.75
C PHE A 686 -8.88 15.50 -11.86
N ALA A 687 -8.35 14.28 -11.64
CA ALA A 687 -7.55 13.54 -12.61
C ALA A 687 -8.12 12.14 -12.83
N ASN A 688 -7.91 11.59 -14.04
CA ASN A 688 -8.38 10.23 -14.37
C ASN A 688 -7.45 9.14 -13.84
N ILE A 689 -7.37 9.05 -12.50
CA ILE A 689 -6.54 8.10 -11.77
C ILE A 689 -7.37 7.35 -10.72
N LYS A 690 -6.79 6.34 -10.09
CA LYS A 690 -7.43 5.55 -9.01
C LYS A 690 -6.85 5.85 -7.62
N GLY A 691 -6.41 7.06 -7.40
CA GLY A 691 -5.89 7.57 -6.14
C GLY A 691 -6.01 9.09 -6.10
N HIS A 692 -5.43 9.76 -5.13
CA HIS A 692 -5.37 11.21 -5.08
C HIS A 692 -3.93 11.69 -5.10
N TYR A 693 -3.67 12.73 -5.86
CA TYR A 693 -2.39 13.41 -5.83
C TYR A 693 -2.35 14.45 -4.71
N GLY A 694 -1.23 14.49 -4.01
CA GLY A 694 -0.94 15.49 -3.00
C GLY A 694 0.55 15.76 -2.88
N HIS A 695 0.89 16.90 -2.33
CA HIS A 695 2.28 17.24 -2.06
C HIS A 695 2.90 16.23 -1.07
N PRO A 696 4.19 15.87 -1.19
CA PRO A 696 4.87 14.98 -0.24
C PRO A 696 4.66 15.37 1.22
N PHE A 697 4.61 16.65 1.53
CA PHE A 697 4.36 17.15 2.89
C PHE A 697 2.96 16.84 3.42
N PHE A 698 1.93 16.85 2.56
CA PHE A 698 0.58 16.47 2.95
C PHE A 698 0.51 15.00 3.39
N HIS A 699 1.13 14.12 2.62
CA HIS A 699 1.17 12.70 2.92
C HIS A 699 2.00 12.42 4.18
N ALA A 700 3.18 13.02 4.28
CA ALA A 700 4.06 12.88 5.45
C ALA A 700 3.43 13.42 6.73
N ALA A 701 2.65 14.52 6.67
CA ALA A 701 1.88 15.06 7.79
C ALA A 701 0.83 14.06 8.30
N LYS A 702 0.23 13.27 7.41
CA LYS A 702 -0.65 12.14 7.76
C LYS A 702 0.11 10.91 8.27
N ARG A 703 1.42 10.92 8.27
CA ARG A 703 2.32 9.79 8.57
C ARG A 703 2.15 8.63 7.60
N ARG A 704 2.15 8.95 6.30
CA ARG A 704 2.06 8.01 5.19
C ARG A 704 3.29 8.09 4.32
N ASN A 705 3.71 6.94 3.82
CA ASN A 705 4.90 6.76 2.98
C ASN A 705 4.56 6.72 1.49
N CYS A 706 3.30 6.79 1.09
CA CYS A 706 2.83 6.64 -0.30
C CYS A 706 3.27 5.32 -0.98
N ASP A 707 3.54 4.29 -0.22
CA ASP A 707 3.95 2.97 -0.72
C ASP A 707 2.76 2.05 -1.07
N GLY A 708 1.66 2.60 -1.58
CA GLY A 708 0.39 1.92 -1.82
C GLY A 708 -0.53 1.92 -0.60
N ASP A 709 -0.35 2.87 0.28
CA ASP A 709 -1.23 3.14 1.40
C ASP A 709 -2.51 3.83 0.95
N ILE A 710 -3.59 3.58 1.70
CA ILE A 710 -4.92 4.12 1.42
C ILE A 710 -5.34 4.97 2.60
N ASP A 711 -5.71 6.22 2.34
CA ASP A 711 -6.24 7.15 3.33
C ASP A 711 -7.71 7.44 3.10
N ALA A 712 -8.38 7.91 4.15
CA ALA A 712 -9.74 8.37 4.07
C ALA A 712 -9.78 9.89 3.84
N ILE A 713 -10.49 10.30 2.80
CA ILE A 713 -10.78 11.69 2.47
C ILE A 713 -12.25 11.96 2.77
N LEU A 714 -12.57 13.11 3.33
CA LEU A 714 -13.94 13.56 3.59
C LEU A 714 -14.07 15.08 3.45
N LEU A 715 -15.24 15.55 3.08
CA LEU A 715 -15.52 16.99 3.05
C LEU A 715 -15.40 17.61 4.45
N LEU A 716 -14.79 18.79 4.54
CA LEU A 716 -14.57 19.46 5.82
C LEU A 716 -15.87 19.63 6.62
N LEU A 717 -16.92 20.11 5.98
CA LEU A 717 -18.19 20.39 6.65
C LEU A 717 -18.88 19.11 7.13
N ASP A 718 -18.79 18.00 6.37
CA ASP A 718 -19.27 16.69 6.82
C ASP A 718 -18.54 16.23 8.08
N GLY A 719 -17.22 16.36 8.12
CA GLY A 719 -16.42 16.07 9.30
C GLY A 719 -16.76 16.93 10.50
N LEU A 720 -17.03 18.22 10.31
CA LEU A 720 -17.36 19.14 11.39
C LEU A 720 -18.78 18.93 11.96
N ILE A 721 -19.77 18.60 11.11
CA ILE A 721 -21.18 18.52 11.51
C ILE A 721 -21.63 17.09 11.85
N ASN A 722 -21.15 16.09 11.11
CA ASN A 722 -21.66 14.72 11.19
C ASN A 722 -20.81 13.81 12.06
N PHE A 723 -19.51 14.09 12.21
CA PHE A 723 -18.66 13.32 13.12
C PHE A 723 -19.18 13.38 14.56
N SER A 724 -19.32 12.21 15.20
CA SER A 724 -19.62 12.13 16.62
C SER A 724 -18.82 11.04 17.32
N LYS A 725 -18.00 11.45 18.29
CA LYS A 725 -17.28 10.53 19.18
C LYS A 725 -18.25 9.61 19.95
N ARG A 726 -19.51 10.05 20.20
CA ARG A 726 -20.53 9.29 20.89
C ARG A 726 -21.06 8.09 20.08
N PHE A 727 -20.86 8.06 18.76
CA PHE A 727 -21.23 6.91 17.92
C PHE A 727 -20.15 5.82 17.96
N LEU A 728 -18.94 6.15 18.36
CA LEU A 728 -17.82 5.23 18.39
C LEU A 728 -17.92 4.24 19.55
N PRO A 729 -17.44 2.98 19.36
CA PRO A 729 -17.34 2.00 20.43
C PRO A 729 -16.50 2.50 21.61
N GLY A 730 -16.85 2.09 22.82
CA GLY A 730 -16.18 2.52 24.05
C GLY A 730 -14.79 1.93 24.28
N HIS A 731 -14.35 0.95 23.47
CA HIS A 731 -13.02 0.38 23.56
C HIS A 731 -12.01 1.24 22.78
N ARG A 732 -10.75 1.22 23.21
CA ARG A 732 -9.69 2.09 22.64
C ARG A 732 -9.52 1.98 21.13
N GLY A 733 -9.52 0.76 20.57
CA GLY A 733 -9.45 0.58 19.12
C GLY A 733 -10.65 1.16 18.35
N GLY A 734 -11.75 1.44 19.01
CA GLY A 734 -12.93 2.09 18.41
C GLY A 734 -12.76 3.59 18.18
N LEU A 735 -11.82 4.24 18.87
CA LEU A 735 -11.51 5.67 18.74
C LEU A 735 -10.46 5.96 17.64
N MET A 736 -9.85 4.95 17.10
CA MET A 736 -8.98 5.10 15.93
C MET A 736 -9.80 5.33 14.65
N ASP A 737 -9.18 5.89 13.63
CA ASP A 737 -9.84 6.34 12.40
C ASP A 737 -10.87 7.45 12.64
N ALA A 738 -10.67 8.29 13.64
CA ALA A 738 -11.59 9.35 14.01
C ALA A 738 -10.90 10.72 13.95
N PRO A 739 -11.46 11.74 13.28
CA PRO A 739 -10.87 13.07 13.16
C PRO A 739 -11.05 13.89 14.46
N LEU A 740 -10.43 13.42 15.55
CA LEU A 740 -10.51 14.07 16.86
C LEU A 740 -9.73 15.39 16.91
N ILE A 741 -8.70 15.51 16.08
CA ILE A 741 -7.85 16.70 15.96
C ILE A 741 -7.76 17.06 14.48
N LEU A 742 -7.83 18.36 14.17
CA LEU A 742 -7.65 18.90 12.83
C LEU A 742 -6.41 19.78 12.81
N THR A 743 -5.42 19.42 12.00
CA THR A 743 -4.23 20.23 11.71
C THR A 743 -4.54 21.12 10.51
N THR A 744 -4.47 22.42 10.69
CA THR A 744 -4.81 23.42 9.67
C THR A 744 -3.59 23.98 8.94
N LYS A 745 -2.37 23.77 9.46
CA LYS A 745 -1.12 24.23 8.87
C LYS A 745 -0.06 23.14 8.98
N ILE A 746 0.60 22.81 7.88
CA ILE A 746 1.75 21.91 7.82
C ILE A 746 3.02 22.71 8.08
N VAL A 747 3.85 22.20 9.00
CA VAL A 747 5.19 22.76 9.29
C VAL A 747 6.23 21.72 8.86
N PRO A 748 7.07 21.98 7.85
CA PRO A 748 7.99 20.98 7.29
C PRO A 748 8.95 20.35 8.30
N SER A 749 9.38 21.06 9.35
CA SER A 749 10.24 20.52 10.41
C SER A 749 9.54 19.54 11.37
N GLU A 750 8.20 19.46 11.34
CA GLU A 750 7.37 18.61 12.24
C GLU A 750 6.80 17.36 11.57
N ILE A 751 6.91 17.24 10.24
CA ILE A 751 6.41 16.07 9.48
C ILE A 751 7.38 14.90 9.57
N ASP A 752 7.00 13.75 8.96
CA ASP A 752 7.89 12.60 8.88
C ASP A 752 9.14 12.94 8.05
N LYS A 753 10.31 12.51 8.54
CA LYS A 753 11.60 12.82 7.93
C LYS A 753 11.77 12.25 6.52
N GLU A 754 11.01 11.24 6.14
CA GLU A 754 11.02 10.69 4.78
C GLU A 754 10.81 11.79 3.73
N ALA A 755 9.91 12.76 4.00
CA ALA A 755 9.67 13.87 3.09
C ALA A 755 10.83 14.87 2.97
N LEU A 756 11.78 14.83 3.90
CA LEU A 756 12.96 15.68 3.86
C LEU A 756 14.05 15.13 2.92
N ASN A 757 13.97 13.84 2.58
CA ASN A 757 14.85 13.20 1.60
C ASN A 757 14.45 13.46 0.14
N VAL A 758 13.34 14.15 -0.10
CA VAL A 758 12.92 14.53 -1.46
C VAL A 758 13.94 15.48 -2.05
N GLU A 759 14.51 15.10 -3.18
CA GLU A 759 15.47 15.92 -3.90
C GLU A 759 14.80 17.07 -4.66
N ILE A 760 15.49 18.20 -4.74
CA ILE A 760 14.98 19.46 -5.30
C ILE A 760 15.93 20.04 -6.36
N VAL A 761 16.48 19.16 -7.20
CA VAL A 761 17.40 19.52 -8.30
C VAL A 761 16.72 19.37 -9.65
N ASP A 762 17.14 20.13 -10.64
CA ASP A 762 16.68 20.06 -12.04
C ASP A 762 17.55 19.15 -12.91
N HIS A 763 18.77 18.84 -12.48
CA HIS A 763 19.67 17.89 -13.11
C HIS A 763 20.63 17.29 -12.09
N TYR A 764 21.21 16.14 -12.41
CA TYR A 764 22.29 15.55 -11.61
C TYR A 764 23.64 15.95 -12.19
N PRO A 765 24.60 16.44 -11.35
CA PRO A 765 25.93 16.84 -11.80
C PRO A 765 26.76 15.64 -12.29
N ILE A 766 27.78 15.91 -13.14
CA ILE A 766 28.75 14.89 -13.59
C ILE A 766 29.39 14.18 -12.40
N ASP A 767 29.79 14.93 -11.38
CA ASP A 767 30.40 14.41 -10.16
C ASP A 767 29.54 13.34 -9.47
N PHE A 768 28.20 13.45 -9.54
CA PHE A 768 27.29 12.41 -9.04
C PHE A 768 27.38 11.14 -9.89
N TYR A 769 27.36 11.27 -11.22
CA TYR A 769 27.45 10.10 -12.10
C TYR A 769 28.78 9.36 -11.91
N GLU A 770 29.90 10.09 -11.82
CA GLU A 770 31.23 9.54 -11.57
C GLU A 770 31.33 8.88 -10.19
N LEU A 771 30.72 9.49 -9.15
CA LEU A 771 30.64 8.89 -7.81
C LEU A 771 30.04 7.49 -7.86
N THR A 772 28.97 7.28 -8.65
CA THR A 772 28.27 5.99 -8.72
C THR A 772 29.13 4.87 -9.33
N HIS A 773 30.22 5.19 -10.05
CA HIS A 773 31.17 4.25 -10.65
C HIS A 773 32.40 3.97 -9.80
N SER A 774 32.39 4.36 -8.51
CA SER A 774 33.44 4.01 -7.56
C SER A 774 33.58 2.50 -7.39
N GLU A 775 34.78 1.99 -7.15
CA GLU A 775 35.07 0.55 -6.95
C GLU A 775 34.20 -0.07 -5.84
N ILE A 776 33.96 0.70 -4.78
CA ILE A 776 33.04 0.32 -3.70
C ILE A 776 31.78 1.17 -3.85
N PRO A 777 30.58 0.55 -3.95
CA PRO A 777 29.34 1.29 -4.04
C PRO A 777 29.19 2.31 -2.90
N PRO A 778 29.07 3.61 -3.20
CA PRO A 778 29.06 4.66 -2.20
C PRO A 778 27.74 4.66 -1.39
N ASP A 779 27.81 5.13 -0.14
CA ASP A 779 26.59 5.40 0.64
C ASP A 779 25.79 6.50 -0.06
N ALA A 780 24.46 6.35 -0.11
CA ALA A 780 23.59 7.33 -0.77
C ALA A 780 23.76 8.76 -0.22
N LYS A 781 24.20 8.94 1.03
CA LYS A 781 24.46 10.25 1.62
C LYS A 781 25.62 10.99 0.97
N GLU A 782 26.53 10.28 0.32
CA GLU A 782 27.65 10.90 -0.38
C GLU A 782 27.16 11.73 -1.57
N ALA A 783 26.00 11.38 -2.17
CA ALA A 783 25.36 12.17 -3.22
C ALA A 783 25.13 13.64 -2.80
N LEU A 784 24.82 13.88 -1.51
CA LEU A 784 24.59 15.23 -0.99
C LEU A 784 25.87 16.12 -1.06
N ASN A 785 27.04 15.49 -1.03
CA ASN A 785 28.33 16.17 -1.18
C ASN A 785 28.71 16.41 -2.66
N HIS A 786 28.00 15.74 -3.57
CA HIS A 786 28.21 15.80 -5.02
C HIS A 786 27.06 16.51 -5.76
N GLY A 787 26.49 17.53 -5.12
CA GLY A 787 25.54 18.46 -5.75
C GLY A 787 24.07 18.07 -5.69
N ILE A 788 23.70 16.95 -5.06
CA ILE A 788 22.29 16.60 -4.86
C ILE A 788 21.75 17.37 -3.65
N THR A 789 20.80 18.25 -3.87
CA THR A 789 20.11 19.03 -2.83
C THR A 789 18.78 18.41 -2.49
N THR A 790 18.46 18.31 -1.19
CA THR A 790 17.17 17.78 -0.69
C THR A 790 16.43 18.82 0.15
N VAL A 791 15.16 18.59 0.41
CA VAL A 791 14.35 19.45 1.29
C VAL A 791 14.99 19.64 2.67
N GLU A 792 15.69 18.63 3.21
CA GLU A 792 16.39 18.76 4.50
C GLU A 792 17.40 19.91 4.51
N THR A 793 18.08 20.16 3.39
CA THR A 793 19.11 21.19 3.27
C THR A 793 18.56 22.62 3.23
N VAL A 794 17.30 22.79 2.89
CA VAL A 794 16.62 24.10 2.77
C VAL A 794 15.63 24.39 3.89
N LEU A 795 15.55 23.52 4.91
CA LEU A 795 14.70 23.75 6.07
C LEU A 795 15.02 25.08 6.78
N GLY A 796 13.96 25.82 7.12
CA GLY A 796 14.08 27.13 7.78
C GLY A 796 14.34 28.29 6.81
N THR A 797 14.40 28.04 5.51
CA THR A 797 14.43 29.05 4.45
C THR A 797 13.09 29.12 3.71
N ASP A 798 12.88 30.11 2.86
CA ASP A 798 11.66 30.23 2.04
C ASP A 798 11.54 29.05 1.06
N LEU A 799 12.66 28.47 0.58
CA LEU A 799 12.73 27.33 -0.30
C LEU A 799 12.19 26.02 0.32
N GLN A 800 11.94 25.98 1.62
CA GLN A 800 11.29 24.79 2.25
C GLN A 800 9.85 24.54 1.76
N TYR A 801 9.16 25.56 1.23
CA TYR A 801 7.79 25.47 0.74
C TYR A 801 7.66 25.61 -0.77
N GLU A 802 8.60 26.28 -1.41
CA GLU A 802 8.55 26.64 -2.82
C GLU A 802 9.93 26.48 -3.46
N GLY A 803 9.99 26.38 -4.79
CA GLY A 803 11.24 26.22 -5.56
C GLY A 803 11.76 24.79 -5.60
N GLN A 804 10.89 23.78 -5.42
CA GLN A 804 11.24 22.39 -5.57
C GLN A 804 11.38 22.04 -7.05
N LEU A 805 12.60 21.77 -7.52
CA LEU A 805 12.88 21.40 -8.90
C LEU A 805 12.74 19.88 -9.09
N PHE A 806 12.66 19.43 -10.35
CA PHE A 806 12.58 18.01 -10.75
C PHE A 806 13.41 17.79 -12.02
N THR A 807 13.91 16.58 -12.24
CA THR A 807 14.80 16.27 -13.37
C THR A 807 14.06 15.80 -14.62
N HIS A 808 12.88 15.19 -14.47
CA HIS A 808 12.11 14.59 -15.57
C HIS A 808 10.66 15.07 -15.55
N ASP A 809 10.21 15.55 -16.68
CA ASP A 809 8.80 15.93 -16.87
C ASP A 809 7.98 14.72 -17.38
N THR A 810 6.67 14.89 -17.45
CA THR A 810 5.73 14.01 -18.13
C THR A 810 4.66 14.87 -18.81
N THR A 811 4.19 14.47 -19.97
CA THR A 811 3.22 15.24 -20.74
C THR A 811 1.84 15.27 -20.10
N ASP A 812 1.46 14.20 -19.36
CA ASP A 812 0.16 14.11 -18.68
C ASP A 812 0.28 13.27 -17.39
N CYS A 813 -0.19 13.83 -16.28
CA CYS A 813 -0.24 13.14 -14.99
C CYS A 813 -1.19 11.92 -14.97
N SER A 814 -2.07 11.79 -15.97
CA SER A 814 -2.98 10.66 -16.15
C SER A 814 -2.54 9.69 -17.26
N ALA A 815 -1.32 9.83 -17.80
CA ALA A 815 -0.84 8.99 -18.88
C ALA A 815 -0.67 7.53 -18.41
N GLY A 816 -1.51 6.63 -18.91
CA GLY A 816 -1.46 5.20 -18.59
C GLY A 816 -2.77 4.48 -18.86
N PRO A 817 -2.82 3.15 -18.76
CA PRO A 817 -4.05 2.37 -18.81
C PRO A 817 -5.00 2.76 -17.67
N PRO A 818 -6.31 2.85 -17.91
CA PRO A 818 -7.27 3.30 -16.89
C PRO A 818 -7.64 2.22 -15.87
N ASN A 819 -7.42 0.95 -16.18
CA ASN A 819 -7.88 -0.17 -15.36
C ASN A 819 -6.78 -1.23 -15.18
N ASN A 820 -6.78 -1.84 -14.00
CA ASN A 820 -5.91 -2.94 -13.65
C ASN A 820 -6.66 -4.28 -13.78
N PRO A 821 -6.14 -5.29 -14.49
CA PRO A 821 -6.75 -6.61 -14.62
C PRO A 821 -7.05 -7.27 -13.27
N TYR A 822 -6.26 -7.00 -12.25
CA TYR A 822 -6.54 -7.50 -10.90
C TYR A 822 -7.90 -7.02 -10.37
N ASN A 823 -8.35 -5.83 -10.75
CA ASN A 823 -9.63 -5.26 -10.33
C ASN A 823 -10.78 -5.58 -11.28
N THR A 824 -10.51 -5.80 -12.57
CA THR A 824 -11.54 -6.01 -13.61
C THR A 824 -11.89 -7.47 -13.86
N LEU A 825 -10.93 -8.39 -13.72
CA LEU A 825 -11.19 -9.82 -13.85
C LEU A 825 -12.01 -10.35 -12.65
N ASP A 826 -12.97 -11.23 -12.90
CA ASP A 826 -13.93 -11.65 -11.89
C ASP A 826 -13.38 -12.66 -10.89
N SER A 827 -12.71 -13.70 -11.38
CA SER A 827 -12.27 -14.82 -10.54
C SER A 827 -10.78 -14.79 -10.22
N MET A 828 -10.39 -15.36 -9.09
CA MET A 828 -8.98 -15.54 -8.74
C MET A 828 -8.24 -16.41 -9.76
N ARG A 829 -8.96 -17.37 -10.38
CA ARG A 829 -8.40 -18.22 -11.44
C ARG A 829 -8.00 -17.38 -12.65
N GLU A 830 -8.89 -16.53 -13.16
CA GLU A 830 -8.60 -15.63 -14.29
C GLU A 830 -7.45 -14.69 -14.00
N LYS A 831 -7.44 -14.05 -12.80
CA LYS A 831 -6.34 -13.20 -12.36
C LYS A 831 -5.00 -13.93 -12.34
N THR A 832 -4.99 -15.18 -11.87
CA THR A 832 -3.77 -15.99 -11.84
C THR A 832 -3.35 -16.43 -13.23
N MET A 833 -4.29 -16.80 -14.10
CA MET A 833 -3.94 -17.15 -15.49
C MET A 833 -3.38 -15.95 -16.25
N ALA A 834 -3.95 -14.75 -16.05
CA ALA A 834 -3.41 -13.51 -16.64
C ALA A 834 -1.99 -13.17 -16.10
N GLN A 835 -1.74 -13.41 -14.80
CA GLN A 835 -0.42 -13.29 -14.20
C GLN A 835 0.62 -14.18 -14.91
N PHE A 836 0.29 -15.43 -15.16
CA PHE A 836 1.20 -16.38 -15.80
C PHE A 836 1.30 -16.14 -17.32
N ALA A 837 0.22 -15.74 -17.98
CA ALA A 837 0.27 -15.35 -19.39
C ALA A 837 1.20 -14.16 -19.62
N LEU A 838 1.19 -13.17 -18.72
CA LEU A 838 2.17 -12.09 -18.76
C LEU A 838 3.61 -12.62 -18.55
N GLY A 839 3.79 -13.53 -17.57
CA GLY A 839 5.10 -14.14 -17.31
C GLY A 839 5.66 -14.91 -18.51
N ASP A 840 4.82 -15.54 -19.35
CA ASP A 840 5.24 -16.20 -20.61
C ASP A 840 5.76 -15.19 -21.66
N CYS A 841 5.30 -13.92 -21.58
CA CYS A 841 5.74 -12.86 -22.49
C CYS A 841 7.02 -12.15 -22.00
N LEU A 842 7.41 -12.27 -20.73
CA LEU A 842 8.53 -11.53 -20.14
C LEU A 842 9.84 -12.34 -20.21
N GLU A 843 10.89 -11.78 -20.80
CA GLU A 843 12.23 -12.38 -20.79
C GLU A 843 12.78 -12.58 -19.38
N SER A 844 12.49 -11.64 -18.49
CA SER A 844 13.00 -11.56 -17.12
C SER A 844 12.29 -12.47 -16.11
N VAL A 845 11.33 -13.33 -16.52
CA VAL A 845 10.51 -14.14 -15.62
C VAL A 845 10.55 -15.62 -15.94
N ASP A 846 10.91 -16.43 -14.94
CA ASP A 846 10.75 -17.90 -14.98
C ASP A 846 9.41 -18.29 -14.35
N ASN A 847 8.45 -18.70 -15.18
CA ASN A 847 7.12 -19.13 -14.74
C ASN A 847 7.13 -20.39 -13.88
N LYS A 848 8.13 -21.28 -14.02
CA LYS A 848 8.27 -22.47 -13.17
C LYS A 848 8.63 -22.07 -11.73
N ASP A 849 9.59 -21.15 -11.56
CA ASP A 849 9.95 -20.58 -10.26
C ASP A 849 8.76 -19.79 -9.68
N GLN A 850 8.10 -18.96 -10.50
CA GLN A 850 6.90 -18.23 -10.09
C GLN A 850 5.81 -19.17 -9.57
N CYS A 851 5.55 -20.29 -10.25
CA CYS A 851 4.56 -21.29 -9.85
C CYS A 851 4.92 -21.93 -8.51
N SER A 852 6.15 -22.38 -8.36
CA SER A 852 6.64 -23.00 -7.12
C SER A 852 6.49 -22.02 -5.93
N ARG A 853 6.92 -20.77 -6.07
CA ARG A 853 6.79 -19.75 -5.03
C ARG A 853 5.32 -19.43 -4.71
N LEU A 854 4.46 -19.29 -5.71
CA LEU A 854 3.04 -19.00 -5.51
C LEU A 854 2.35 -20.11 -4.71
N ILE A 855 2.58 -21.36 -5.08
CA ILE A 855 2.02 -22.52 -4.40
C ILE A 855 2.48 -22.56 -2.93
N GLN A 856 3.79 -22.49 -2.69
CA GLN A 856 4.37 -22.58 -1.33
C GLN A 856 3.99 -21.39 -0.44
N ARG A 857 4.07 -20.17 -0.95
CA ARG A 857 3.98 -18.96 -0.14
C ARG A 857 2.55 -18.46 0.05
N HIS A 858 1.66 -18.72 -0.90
CA HIS A 858 0.27 -18.27 -0.86
C HIS A 858 -0.74 -19.42 -0.76
N LEU A 859 -0.89 -20.21 -1.82
CA LEU A 859 -2.04 -21.12 -1.97
C LEU A 859 -2.08 -22.22 -0.89
N ILE A 860 -0.99 -22.91 -0.64
CA ILE A 860 -0.91 -23.95 0.41
C ILE A 860 -1.09 -23.34 1.80
N ARG A 861 -0.51 -22.16 2.06
CA ARG A 861 -0.68 -21.50 3.37
C ARG A 861 -2.13 -21.17 3.65
N ASP A 862 -2.84 -20.64 2.64
CA ASP A 862 -4.26 -20.30 2.75
C ASP A 862 -5.12 -21.57 2.94
N MET A 863 -4.89 -22.61 2.15
CA MET A 863 -5.60 -23.89 2.29
C MET A 863 -5.40 -24.52 3.67
N ARG A 864 -4.16 -24.59 4.17
CA ARG A 864 -3.86 -25.11 5.53
C ARG A 864 -4.50 -24.23 6.61
N GLY A 865 -4.50 -22.91 6.44
CA GLY A 865 -5.15 -21.97 7.34
C GLY A 865 -6.65 -22.21 7.40
N ASN A 866 -7.28 -22.31 6.24
CA ASN A 866 -8.71 -22.56 6.12
C ASN A 866 -9.11 -23.94 6.67
N LEU A 867 -8.34 -24.99 6.41
CA LEU A 867 -8.59 -26.33 6.94
C LEU A 867 -8.51 -26.36 8.47
N ARG A 868 -7.53 -25.68 9.05
CA ARG A 868 -7.44 -25.52 10.52
C ARG A 868 -8.64 -24.72 11.05
N ALA A 869 -8.99 -23.61 10.41
CA ALA A 869 -10.13 -22.79 10.79
C ALA A 869 -11.44 -23.58 10.70
N PHE A 870 -11.61 -24.42 9.68
CA PHE A 870 -12.74 -25.33 9.55
C PHE A 870 -12.90 -26.26 10.76
N GLY A 871 -11.81 -26.89 11.20
CA GLY A 871 -11.81 -27.79 12.36
C GLY A 871 -12.02 -27.10 13.72
N GLN A 872 -11.73 -25.81 13.84
CA GLN A 872 -11.78 -25.04 15.09
C GLN A 872 -12.94 -24.06 15.19
N GLN A 873 -13.67 -23.80 14.11
CA GLN A 873 -14.71 -22.79 14.06
C GLN A 873 -15.90 -23.09 14.98
N LYS A 874 -16.59 -22.01 15.37
CA LYS A 874 -17.89 -22.08 16.02
C LYS A 874 -18.99 -22.00 14.98
N VAL A 875 -20.10 -22.69 15.21
CA VAL A 875 -21.32 -22.58 14.40
C VAL A 875 -22.06 -21.30 14.82
N ARG A 876 -22.52 -20.50 13.88
CA ARG A 876 -23.11 -19.17 14.14
C ARG A 876 -24.55 -19.10 13.68
N CYS A 877 -25.38 -18.46 14.46
CA CYS A 877 -26.73 -18.08 14.08
C CYS A 877 -26.73 -16.72 13.36
N PRO A 878 -27.15 -16.60 12.09
CA PRO A 878 -27.21 -15.32 11.39
C PRO A 878 -28.37 -14.43 11.91
N LYS A 879 -29.40 -15.02 12.55
CA LYS A 879 -30.57 -14.29 13.07
C LYS A 879 -30.23 -13.47 14.31
N CYS A 880 -29.64 -14.09 15.35
CA CYS A 880 -29.35 -13.47 16.63
C CYS A 880 -27.84 -13.25 16.90
N GLY A 881 -26.94 -13.75 16.06
CA GLY A 881 -25.49 -13.60 16.23
C GLY A 881 -24.86 -14.59 17.21
N SER A 882 -25.64 -15.43 17.91
CA SER A 882 -25.13 -16.43 18.85
C SER A 882 -24.20 -17.43 18.19
N SER A 883 -23.18 -17.88 18.90
CA SER A 883 -22.22 -18.84 18.39
C SER A 883 -22.07 -20.05 19.33
N TYR A 884 -22.01 -21.25 18.78
CA TYR A 884 -21.93 -22.51 19.47
C TYR A 884 -20.63 -23.24 19.13
N ARG A 885 -19.92 -23.74 20.11
CA ARG A 885 -18.75 -24.60 19.87
C ARG A 885 -19.18 -25.96 19.28
N ARG A 886 -20.33 -26.49 19.75
CA ARG A 886 -20.99 -27.66 19.22
C ARG A 886 -22.41 -27.26 18.83
N PRO A 887 -22.86 -27.56 17.62
CA PRO A 887 -24.22 -27.26 17.26
C PRO A 887 -25.21 -28.03 18.12
N PRO A 888 -26.35 -27.43 18.51
CA PRO A 888 -27.47 -28.18 19.10
C PRO A 888 -27.91 -29.32 18.19
N LEU A 889 -28.40 -30.40 18.74
CA LEU A 889 -28.86 -31.58 17.97
C LEU A 889 -29.96 -31.24 16.99
N SER A 890 -30.79 -30.24 17.28
CA SER A 890 -31.81 -29.69 16.38
C SER A 890 -31.23 -29.02 15.11
N GLY A 891 -29.93 -28.67 15.07
CA GLY A 891 -29.32 -27.85 14.01
C GLY A 891 -29.79 -26.39 14.00
N ARG A 892 -30.54 -25.96 15.01
CA ARG A 892 -31.14 -24.64 15.13
C ARG A 892 -30.66 -23.90 16.39
N CYS A 893 -30.78 -22.59 16.38
CA CYS A 893 -30.39 -21.76 17.49
C CYS A 893 -31.32 -21.92 18.70
N MET A 894 -30.76 -22.26 19.84
CA MET A 894 -31.46 -22.49 21.08
C MET A 894 -31.38 -21.25 22.04
N LEU A 895 -31.02 -20.08 21.56
CA LEU A 895 -31.04 -18.88 22.37
C LEU A 895 -32.48 -18.49 22.71
N ILE A 896 -32.76 -18.33 24.00
CA ILE A 896 -34.04 -17.84 24.48
C ILE A 896 -34.10 -16.34 24.21
N LEU A 897 -35.04 -15.89 23.40
CA LEU A 897 -35.28 -14.49 23.09
C LEU A 897 -36.20 -13.83 24.12
N GLU A 898 -37.22 -14.57 24.57
CA GLU A 898 -38.22 -14.11 25.53
C GLU A 898 -38.82 -15.32 26.24
N SER A 899 -39.13 -15.18 27.53
CA SER A 899 -39.92 -16.16 28.28
C SER A 899 -41.26 -15.53 28.61
N LYS A 900 -42.35 -16.16 28.16
CA LYS A 900 -43.73 -15.73 28.37
C LYS A 900 -44.49 -16.71 29.23
N GLU A 901 -45.27 -16.22 30.18
CA GLU A 901 -46.19 -17.08 30.94
C GLU A 901 -47.35 -17.52 30.00
N ASN A 902 -47.56 -18.79 29.89
CA ASN A 902 -48.69 -19.33 29.12
C ASN A 902 -50.02 -19.01 29.89
N PRO A 903 -50.93 -18.23 29.30
CA PRO A 903 -52.12 -17.76 29.98
C PRO A 903 -53.10 -18.88 30.35
N PHE A 904 -52.89 -20.10 29.82
CA PHE A 904 -53.75 -21.25 30.09
C PHE A 904 -53.17 -22.26 31.09
N SER A 905 -51.83 -22.40 31.13
CA SER A 905 -51.17 -23.38 32.01
C SER A 905 -50.42 -22.71 33.16
N GLY A 906 -50.19 -21.43 33.16
CA GLY A 906 -49.37 -20.70 34.14
C GLY A 906 -47.88 -21.04 34.13
N GLU A 907 -47.44 -21.84 33.13
CA GLU A 907 -46.03 -22.23 32.95
C GLU A 907 -45.29 -21.22 32.07
N MET A 908 -44.02 -20.98 32.36
CA MET A 908 -43.16 -20.18 31.51
C MET A 908 -42.75 -20.93 30.22
N GLU A 909 -43.13 -20.39 29.08
CA GLU A 909 -42.74 -20.90 27.77
C GLU A 909 -41.61 -20.02 27.21
N ASP A 910 -40.50 -20.63 26.85
CA ASP A 910 -39.37 -20.02 26.24
C ASP A 910 -39.52 -19.89 24.72
N ILE A 911 -39.51 -18.65 24.22
CA ILE A 911 -39.47 -18.38 22.79
C ILE A 911 -38.01 -18.42 22.31
N LEU A 912 -37.68 -19.48 21.59
CA LEU A 912 -36.33 -19.69 21.04
C LEU A 912 -36.12 -18.90 19.75
N CYS A 913 -34.87 -18.49 19.51
CA CYS A 913 -34.47 -17.87 18.25
C CYS A 913 -34.74 -18.70 17.02
N ASP A 914 -34.63 -20.04 17.13
CA ASP A 914 -34.88 -21.05 16.10
C ASP A 914 -34.23 -20.75 14.71
N GLY A 915 -33.21 -19.88 14.69
CA GLY A 915 -32.47 -19.57 13.48
C GLY A 915 -31.59 -20.73 13.00
N ARG A 916 -31.53 -20.96 11.67
CA ARG A 916 -30.65 -21.99 11.09
C ARG A 916 -29.19 -21.63 11.37
N LEU A 917 -28.39 -22.56 11.85
CA LEU A 917 -26.98 -22.39 12.12
C LEU A 917 -26.16 -22.57 10.85
N ILE A 918 -25.13 -21.74 10.69
CA ILE A 918 -24.22 -21.76 9.54
C ILE A 918 -22.75 -21.88 9.97
N LEU A 919 -21.94 -22.45 9.10
CA LEU A 919 -20.48 -22.44 9.22
C LEU A 919 -19.94 -21.19 8.55
N THR A 920 -18.90 -20.59 9.15
CA THR A 920 -18.19 -19.44 8.57
C THR A 920 -17.21 -19.90 7.49
N VAL A 921 -16.47 -21.00 7.76
CA VAL A 921 -15.58 -21.65 6.80
C VAL A 921 -16.27 -22.92 6.31
N THR A 922 -16.48 -23.02 5.00
CA THR A 922 -17.16 -24.17 4.37
C THR A 922 -16.16 -25.02 3.60
N HIS A 923 -16.58 -26.21 3.13
CA HIS A 923 -15.79 -27.06 2.22
C HIS A 923 -15.28 -26.25 1.02
N GLY A 924 -16.16 -25.48 0.36
CA GLY A 924 -15.77 -24.64 -0.77
C GLY A 924 -14.69 -23.59 -0.43
N SER A 925 -14.64 -23.10 0.82
CA SER A 925 -13.58 -22.19 1.26
C SER A 925 -12.23 -22.89 1.43
N VAL A 926 -12.22 -24.18 1.80
CA VAL A 926 -11.01 -24.98 1.99
C VAL A 926 -10.48 -25.50 0.66
N SER A 927 -11.34 -26.05 -0.20
CA SER A 927 -10.93 -26.65 -1.49
C SER A 927 -10.78 -25.65 -2.64
N LYS A 928 -11.01 -24.37 -2.37
CA LYS A 928 -11.05 -23.27 -3.36
C LYS A 928 -9.83 -23.25 -4.31
N TYR A 929 -8.65 -23.57 -3.81
CA TYR A 929 -7.41 -23.50 -4.59
C TYR A 929 -6.89 -24.85 -5.09
N ASP A 930 -7.55 -25.97 -4.74
CA ASP A 930 -7.07 -27.30 -5.12
C ASP A 930 -7.00 -27.47 -6.64
N GLY A 931 -8.09 -27.18 -7.35
CA GLY A 931 -8.13 -27.23 -8.82
C GLY A 931 -7.24 -26.20 -9.50
N LEU A 932 -7.06 -25.02 -8.91
CA LEU A 932 -6.13 -24.01 -9.44
C LEU A 932 -4.69 -24.48 -9.36
N MET A 933 -4.28 -25.06 -8.24
CA MET A 933 -2.92 -25.58 -8.09
C MET A 933 -2.62 -26.73 -9.06
N GLU A 934 -3.61 -27.63 -9.26
CA GLU A 934 -3.51 -28.71 -10.24
C GLU A 934 -3.30 -28.15 -11.65
N GLU A 935 -4.07 -27.16 -12.05
CA GLU A 935 -3.93 -26.50 -13.35
C GLU A 935 -2.57 -25.82 -13.53
N LEU A 936 -2.08 -25.13 -12.50
CA LEU A 936 -0.79 -24.43 -12.53
C LEU A 936 0.38 -25.41 -12.65
N VAL A 937 0.39 -26.47 -11.84
CA VAL A 937 1.45 -27.48 -11.89
C VAL A 937 1.48 -28.19 -13.26
N ASN A 938 0.30 -28.53 -13.80
CA ASN A 938 0.21 -29.21 -15.09
C ASN A 938 0.64 -28.33 -16.26
N LYS A 939 0.39 -27.02 -16.21
CA LYS A 939 0.67 -26.10 -17.32
C LYS A 939 2.08 -25.50 -17.27
N PHE A 940 2.54 -25.12 -16.09
CA PHE A 940 3.80 -24.37 -15.92
C PHE A 940 4.90 -25.20 -15.21
N GLY A 941 4.53 -26.33 -14.61
CA GLY A 941 5.43 -27.13 -13.78
C GLY A 941 5.70 -26.49 -12.42
N ALA A 942 6.31 -27.26 -11.53
CA ALA A 942 6.83 -26.77 -10.25
C ALA A 942 8.12 -27.55 -9.92
N ASP A 943 8.82 -27.15 -8.85
CA ASP A 943 9.92 -27.96 -8.32
C ASP A 943 9.35 -29.22 -7.64
N GLU A 944 10.16 -30.30 -7.58
CA GLU A 944 9.76 -31.60 -7.04
C GLU A 944 9.25 -31.53 -5.60
N TYR A 945 9.85 -30.65 -4.78
CA TYR A 945 9.42 -30.43 -3.40
C TYR A 945 7.99 -29.83 -3.35
N THR A 946 7.72 -28.85 -4.21
CA THR A 946 6.42 -28.16 -4.27
C THR A 946 5.32 -29.11 -4.75
N GLU A 947 5.61 -29.93 -5.78
CA GLU A 947 4.67 -30.95 -6.27
C GLU A 947 4.33 -31.97 -5.19
N GLY A 948 5.34 -32.46 -4.47
CA GLY A 948 5.15 -33.38 -3.33
C GLY A 948 4.34 -32.74 -2.21
N LEU A 949 4.61 -31.49 -1.87
CA LEU A 949 3.89 -30.74 -0.83
C LEU A 949 2.42 -30.49 -1.23
N TYR A 950 2.16 -30.12 -2.48
CA TYR A 950 0.83 -29.98 -3.03
C TYR A 950 0.06 -31.30 -2.95
N GLY A 951 0.65 -32.42 -3.41
CA GLY A 951 0.02 -33.73 -3.37
C GLY A 951 -0.40 -34.14 -1.95
N GLN A 952 0.42 -33.87 -0.95
CA GLN A 952 0.11 -34.15 0.46
C GLN A 952 -1.08 -33.29 0.96
N VAL A 953 -1.09 -32.01 0.66
CA VAL A 953 -2.14 -31.11 1.14
C VAL A 953 -3.47 -31.39 0.44
N SER A 954 -3.47 -31.60 -0.88
CA SER A 954 -4.63 -31.96 -1.66
C SER A 954 -5.26 -33.28 -1.15
N LYS A 955 -4.44 -34.29 -0.91
CA LYS A 955 -4.89 -35.55 -0.33
C LYS A 955 -5.53 -35.33 1.05
N TRP A 956 -4.92 -34.54 1.91
CA TRP A 956 -5.48 -34.23 3.24
C TRP A 956 -6.83 -33.51 3.14
N VAL A 957 -7.00 -32.56 2.24
CA VAL A 957 -8.29 -31.87 2.01
C VAL A 957 -9.34 -32.86 1.53
N ARG A 958 -9.04 -33.67 0.50
CA ARG A 958 -9.97 -34.67 -0.03
C ARG A 958 -10.42 -35.67 1.05
N GLU A 959 -9.50 -36.22 1.81
CA GLU A 959 -9.80 -37.17 2.90
C GLU A 959 -10.64 -36.55 4.04
N THR A 960 -10.47 -35.25 4.32
CA THR A 960 -11.24 -34.55 5.36
C THR A 960 -12.71 -34.42 5.01
N PHE A 961 -13.02 -34.23 3.72
CA PHE A 961 -14.38 -34.04 3.24
C PHE A 961 -14.99 -35.28 2.58
N GLU A 962 -14.26 -36.38 2.51
CA GLU A 962 -14.81 -37.67 1.98
C GLU A 962 -15.92 -38.21 2.89
N ASP A 963 -17.08 -38.48 2.30
CA ASP A 963 -18.20 -39.12 3.04
C ASP A 963 -17.98 -40.62 3.21
N LYS A 964 -17.40 -40.98 4.35
CA LYS A 964 -17.11 -42.40 4.70
C LYS A 964 -18.36 -43.22 5.02
N THR A 965 -19.50 -42.59 5.30
CA THR A 965 -20.76 -43.28 5.61
C THR A 965 -21.39 -43.94 4.38
N ILE A 966 -21.32 -43.32 3.22
CA ILE A 966 -21.80 -43.87 1.96
C ILE A 966 -21.01 -45.12 1.58
N LYS A 967 -19.70 -45.17 1.77
CA LYS A 967 -18.87 -46.33 1.47
C LYS A 967 -19.14 -47.51 2.41
N SER A 968 -19.52 -47.28 3.67
CA SER A 968 -19.87 -48.36 4.60
C SER A 968 -21.25 -48.96 4.30
N GLN A 969 -22.20 -48.19 3.76
CA GLN A 969 -23.52 -48.68 3.34
C GLN A 969 -23.45 -49.51 2.05
N SER A 970 -22.64 -49.12 1.07
CA SER A 970 -22.45 -49.90 -0.16
C SER A 970 -21.79 -51.27 0.12
N ARG A 971 -20.92 -51.41 1.13
CA ARG A 971 -20.32 -52.68 1.53
C ARG A 971 -21.30 -53.62 2.28
N LEU A 972 -22.40 -53.12 2.85
CA LEU A 972 -23.44 -53.92 3.47
C LEU A 972 -24.49 -54.45 2.46
N ILE A 973 -24.53 -53.88 1.27
CA ILE A 973 -25.45 -54.30 0.19
C ILE A 973 -24.76 -55.29 -0.77
N ASP A 974 -23.43 -55.29 -0.85
CA ASP A 974 -22.64 -56.20 -1.68
C ASP A 974 -22.25 -57.53 -0.96
N ASN A 975 -22.76 -57.81 0.23
CA ASN A 975 -22.71 -59.05 1.01
C ASN A 975 -24.12 -59.50 1.25
#